data_9c654b647510398bf31be683b652d522
#
_entry.id   9c654b647510398bf31be683b652d522
#
_cell.length_a   1.000
_cell.length_b   1.000
_cell.length_c   1.000
_cell.angle_alpha   90.00
_cell.angle_beta   90.00
_cell.angle_gamma   90.00
#
_symmetry.space_group_name_H-M   'P 1'
#
loop_
_entity.id
_entity.type
_entity.pdbx_description
1 polymer ?
#
loop_
_entity_poly.entity_id
_entity_poly.type
_entity_poly.pdbx_seq_one_letter_code
_entity_poly.pdbx_strand_id
1 'polypeptide(L)'
;MNIKPMLKIRLHFQLRALLLCYVVLCSAITSGAQESKNSFVFPLKNKKFLNVQVCSEQVIRVRLAAKDDFTPTLMEKYGILKTDWNAVKASSKMEIGSRIIQTAGFQFILNEDSGELSIKDAAGKLVIQKVQLFHQESQPLCKVLGQSLEQYFGKEKHGGGIIGDANYTGIKSETDQLGPVPSVLQISLAADERFYGGGSTSRTNIQHRGEALRIWATYQKTEIPMPFLLSSAGWGIFNNTTYLNFFDIGRFQKDKLFVYNTSGEMDFYLMLGNSMSEVIKQYVTITGKPYLMPKWAYGLAFGGNTIENQFDMMNDAVRFREEKIPCELFWIEPQWMAKNYDFSTSKTWNQDKFPGEPFWEVNKMPKYEHPTLFVHKLHLLGYKLALWLCIDHDMTIAAEDAIAVKNEKPQSGQEHWFNHLTNLMDQGVDGFKLDPGRTLDEHPERKYYNGSTDAEMHNLNQVLLPKQMQETFRGHKGIRAFQHYCGGYAGSQHWGASTSGDNGGGKDALYDQLNLGLSGFVNTSADVLEYVTDNKAGMHLGFFLPWVQINSWYSLHHPWFMPPIEKETFRYYAQLRNSLSPYIYSAAIEGSQTGMPIVRAMPLAFPDDRKTDNLIYQYMFGENLMVGVFSDSLYLPKGNWINYWSGEKMEGGKTVHCKIPENRGGLLFVKSGAIIPVLKPMLYIGEHPTDTLVLKVYPEKQSTYTLLEDDGISFDYEKGLTATTKFTCNQKGGQIDFVIGGIEGSYTGMPTNRVYELEIAMKEKPQSAFVNGQISTGWSFTQTNILKLLVNEGNTSKDIRIVIK
;
A
#
# COMPACT_ATOMS: atom_id res chain seq x y z
N MET A 1 35.04 1.87 85.24
CA MET A 1 33.71 1.69 84.66
C MET A 1 33.86 1.28 83.20
N ASN A 2 33.36 0.11 82.80
CA ASN A 2 33.68 -0.61 81.58
C ASN A 2 33.04 0.05 80.33
N ILE A 3 33.85 0.51 79.38
CA ILE A 3 33.44 1.03 78.07
C ILE A 3 33.58 -0.04 76.95
N LYS A 4 33.81 -1.30 77.29
CA LYS A 4 34.07 -2.36 76.27
C LYS A 4 32.83 -3.04 75.59
N PRO A 5 31.58 -2.96 76.08
CA PRO A 5 30.47 -3.60 75.38
C PRO A 5 29.85 -2.74 74.23
N MET A 6 29.98 -1.40 74.29
CA MET A 6 29.35 -0.55 73.21
C MET A 6 30.14 -0.52 71.93
N LEU A 7 31.45 -0.77 71.92
CA LEU A 7 32.25 -0.80 70.70
C LEU A 7 32.00 -2.08 69.85
N LYS A 8 31.74 -3.21 70.50
CA LYS A 8 31.43 -4.45 69.77
C LYS A 8 30.07 -4.45 69.11
N ILE A 9 29.08 -3.80 69.70
CA ILE A 9 27.73 -3.69 69.10
C ILE A 9 27.72 -2.71 67.90
N ARG A 10 28.49 -1.59 67.98
CA ARG A 10 28.67 -0.66 66.85
C ARG A 10 29.42 -1.29 65.68
N LEU A 11 30.44 -2.10 65.91
CA LEU A 11 31.21 -2.77 64.85
C LEU A 11 30.37 -3.86 64.15
N HIS A 12 29.55 -4.58 64.92
CA HIS A 12 28.64 -5.58 64.32
C HIS A 12 27.48 -4.95 63.51
N PHE A 13 26.99 -3.79 63.94
CA PHE A 13 25.98 -3.06 63.18
C PHE A 13 26.58 -2.41 61.92
N GLN A 14 27.79 -1.89 61.93
CA GLN A 14 28.49 -1.34 60.79
C GLN A 14 28.91 -2.41 59.78
N LEU A 15 29.35 -3.62 60.23
CA LEU A 15 29.63 -4.74 59.31
C LEU A 15 28.35 -5.31 58.69
N ARG A 16 27.23 -5.37 59.42
CA ARG A 16 25.95 -5.81 58.84
C ARG A 16 25.38 -4.76 57.88
N ALA A 17 25.51 -3.48 58.13
CA ALA A 17 25.13 -2.42 57.21
C ALA A 17 26.03 -2.38 55.95
N LEU A 18 27.34 -2.61 56.08
CA LEU A 18 28.26 -2.75 54.95
C LEU A 18 28.02 -4.03 54.14
N LEU A 19 27.69 -5.18 54.78
CA LEU A 19 27.30 -6.39 54.08
C LEU A 19 25.94 -6.25 53.37
N LEU A 20 24.95 -5.57 54.02
CA LEU A 20 23.67 -5.26 53.35
C LEU A 20 23.83 -4.27 52.18
N CYS A 21 24.67 -3.24 52.32
CA CYS A 21 25.01 -2.33 51.23
C CYS A 21 25.79 -3.05 50.13
N TYR A 22 26.69 -4.00 50.46
CA TYR A 22 27.39 -4.77 49.43
C TYR A 22 26.48 -5.78 48.72
N VAL A 23 25.54 -6.42 49.41
CA VAL A 23 24.50 -7.27 48.79
C VAL A 23 23.49 -6.46 48.01
N VAL A 24 23.14 -5.26 48.45
CA VAL A 24 22.27 -4.34 47.68
C VAL A 24 23.03 -3.71 46.52
N LEU A 25 24.35 -3.38 46.67
CA LEU A 25 25.16 -2.94 45.48
C LEU A 25 25.48 -4.11 44.55
N CYS A 26 25.72 -5.32 44.97
CA CYS A 26 25.89 -6.47 44.11
C CYS A 26 24.59 -6.91 43.45
N SER A 27 23.42 -6.75 44.09
CA SER A 27 22.12 -6.91 43.44
C SER A 27 21.73 -5.72 42.56
N ALA A 28 22.29 -4.53 42.79
CA ALA A 28 22.08 -3.37 41.89
C ALA A 28 23.04 -3.36 40.67
N ILE A 29 24.16 -4.10 40.73
CA ILE A 29 25.09 -4.26 39.58
C ILE A 29 24.63 -5.42 38.66
N THR A 30 23.73 -6.30 39.11
CA THR A 30 23.08 -7.33 38.27
C THR A 30 21.71 -6.95 37.76
N SER A 31 21.21 -5.73 38.04
CA SER A 31 19.89 -5.25 37.54
C SER A 31 20.02 -4.05 36.63
N GLY A 32 21.01 -4.04 35.73
CA GLY A 32 21.27 -2.97 34.75
C GLY A 32 20.91 -3.29 33.31
N ALA A 33 20.26 -4.40 32.99
CA ALA A 33 19.56 -4.59 31.78
C ALA A 33 18.09 -4.82 32.13
N GLN A 34 17.26 -3.81 31.93
CA GLN A 34 15.83 -3.99 31.83
C GLN A 34 15.62 -4.81 30.55
N GLU A 35 15.65 -6.16 30.68
CA GLU A 35 15.23 -7.05 29.59
C GLU A 35 13.84 -6.55 29.17
N SER A 36 13.74 -6.00 27.95
CA SER A 36 12.43 -5.82 27.35
C SER A 36 11.79 -7.20 27.36
N LYS A 37 10.62 -7.36 27.92
CA LYS A 37 9.98 -8.67 28.24
C LYS A 37 9.98 -9.71 27.13
N ASN A 38 10.43 -9.39 25.90
CA ASN A 38 10.39 -10.22 24.70
C ASN A 38 11.70 -10.20 23.89
N SER A 39 12.83 -9.74 24.43
CA SER A 39 14.11 -9.67 23.73
C SER A 39 15.14 -10.58 24.37
N PHE A 40 15.83 -11.37 23.54
CA PHE A 40 16.85 -12.34 23.96
C PHE A 40 18.16 -12.02 23.24
N VAL A 41 19.22 -11.72 23.97
CA VAL A 41 20.54 -11.43 23.44
C VAL A 41 21.48 -12.61 23.69
N PHE A 42 22.15 -13.07 22.63
CA PHE A 42 23.05 -14.20 22.66
C PHE A 42 24.44 -13.80 22.13
N PRO A 43 25.52 -14.03 22.89
CA PRO A 43 26.87 -13.91 22.38
C PRO A 43 27.16 -15.11 21.44
N LEU A 44 27.69 -14.83 20.25
CA LEU A 44 28.11 -15.83 19.28
C LEU A 44 29.62 -16.10 19.37
N LYS A 45 30.08 -17.29 18.92
CA LYS A 45 31.49 -17.66 18.92
C LYS A 45 32.40 -16.71 18.10
N ASN A 46 31.87 -16.01 17.12
CA ASN A 46 32.57 -15.02 16.30
C ASN A 46 32.69 -13.62 16.96
N LYS A 47 32.49 -13.50 18.25
CA LYS A 47 32.51 -12.25 19.05
C LYS A 47 31.45 -11.24 18.65
N LYS A 48 30.36 -11.67 18.02
CA LYS A 48 29.16 -10.86 17.73
C LYS A 48 28.04 -11.22 18.66
N PHE A 49 27.03 -10.37 18.67
CA PHE A 49 25.81 -10.56 19.46
C PHE A 49 24.62 -10.71 18.52
N LEU A 50 23.79 -11.68 18.81
CA LEU A 50 22.50 -11.90 18.14
C LEU A 50 21.38 -11.45 19.10
N ASN A 51 20.54 -10.53 18.66
CA ASN A 51 19.31 -10.19 19.35
C ASN A 51 18.13 -10.83 18.63
N VAL A 52 17.29 -11.53 19.36
CA VAL A 52 16.02 -12.10 18.91
C VAL A 52 14.90 -11.44 19.70
N GLN A 53 14.13 -10.61 19.03
CA GLN A 53 12.97 -9.95 19.59
C GLN A 53 11.69 -10.64 19.12
N VAL A 54 10.89 -11.15 20.03
CA VAL A 54 9.55 -11.68 19.78
C VAL A 54 8.56 -10.52 19.75
N CYS A 55 8.18 -10.11 18.53
CA CYS A 55 7.28 -8.97 18.30
C CYS A 55 5.80 -9.36 18.48
N SER A 56 5.42 -10.56 18.03
CA SER A 56 4.09 -11.14 18.20
C SER A 56 4.16 -12.66 18.14
N GLU A 57 3.02 -13.35 18.23
CA GLU A 57 2.94 -14.81 18.03
C GLU A 57 3.33 -15.24 16.61
N GLN A 58 3.50 -14.32 15.68
CA GLN A 58 3.76 -14.59 14.26
C GLN A 58 4.93 -13.77 13.70
N VAL A 59 5.53 -12.87 14.49
CA VAL A 59 6.59 -11.96 14.04
C VAL A 59 7.79 -12.01 14.98
N ILE A 60 8.96 -12.25 14.40
CA ILE A 60 10.26 -12.24 15.07
C ILE A 60 11.15 -11.23 14.37
N ARG A 61 11.86 -10.41 15.13
CA ARG A 61 12.96 -9.59 14.63
C ARG A 61 14.29 -10.20 15.05
N VAL A 62 15.23 -10.27 14.13
CA VAL A 62 16.58 -10.79 14.34
C VAL A 62 17.59 -9.71 13.96
N ARG A 63 18.50 -9.40 14.87
CA ARG A 63 19.56 -8.40 14.67
C ARG A 63 20.92 -9.00 15.00
N LEU A 64 21.91 -8.72 14.16
CA LEU A 64 23.29 -9.12 14.38
C LEU A 64 24.15 -7.85 14.51
N ALA A 65 24.84 -7.70 15.64
CA ALA A 65 25.69 -6.54 15.93
C ALA A 65 27.06 -6.93 16.44
N ALA A 66 28.02 -6.02 16.29
CA ALA A 66 29.38 -6.19 16.84
C ALA A 66 29.43 -6.05 18.38
N LYS A 67 28.43 -5.38 18.94
CA LYS A 67 28.26 -5.14 20.38
C LYS A 67 26.86 -5.55 20.80
N ASP A 68 26.63 -5.71 22.09
CA ASP A 68 25.31 -5.98 22.70
C ASP A 68 24.41 -4.73 22.81
N ASP A 69 24.81 -3.64 22.16
CA ASP A 69 24.05 -2.41 22.05
C ASP A 69 23.32 -2.35 20.69
N PHE A 70 22.00 -2.50 20.72
CA PHE A 70 21.12 -2.52 19.57
C PHE A 70 20.34 -1.21 19.46
N THR A 71 21.01 -0.17 18.94
CA THR A 71 20.39 1.15 18.76
C THR A 71 19.21 1.10 17.78
N PRO A 72 18.19 1.98 17.92
CA PRO A 72 17.12 2.11 16.96
C PRO A 72 17.64 2.46 15.56
N THR A 73 17.09 1.82 14.54
CA THR A 73 17.35 2.19 13.13
C THR A 73 16.71 3.55 12.80
N LEU A 74 17.11 4.18 11.69
CA LEU A 74 16.47 5.43 11.25
C LEU A 74 14.97 5.25 10.98
N MET A 75 14.56 4.08 10.47
CA MET A 75 13.15 3.74 10.27
C MET A 75 12.35 3.73 11.59
N GLU A 76 12.96 3.22 12.67
CA GLU A 76 12.35 3.25 14.01
C GLU A 76 12.38 4.66 14.60
N LYS A 77 13.55 5.32 14.53
CA LYS A 77 13.77 6.67 15.05
C LYS A 77 12.75 7.66 14.50
N TYR A 78 12.43 7.56 13.22
CA TYR A 78 11.50 8.46 12.55
C TYR A 78 10.05 7.94 12.51
N GLY A 79 9.73 6.92 13.33
CA GLY A 79 8.35 6.47 13.52
C GLY A 79 7.72 5.81 12.30
N ILE A 80 8.52 5.15 11.45
CA ILE A 80 8.04 4.41 10.29
C ILE A 80 7.68 2.98 10.67
N LEU A 81 8.50 2.36 11.54
CA LEU A 81 8.26 1.01 12.01
C LEU A 81 7.56 0.99 13.37
N LYS A 82 6.71 0.01 13.58
CA LYS A 82 6.11 -0.28 14.88
C LYS A 82 7.17 -0.72 15.88
N THR A 83 7.27 -0.02 17.01
CA THR A 83 8.20 -0.32 18.11
C THR A 83 7.48 -0.76 19.39
N ASP A 84 6.23 -0.36 19.58
CA ASP A 84 5.37 -0.64 20.73
C ASP A 84 4.67 -2.00 20.59
N TRP A 85 5.41 -3.09 20.79
CA TRP A 85 4.85 -4.43 20.73
C TRP A 85 4.23 -4.86 22.06
N ASN A 86 3.06 -5.47 22.00
CA ASN A 86 2.43 -6.08 23.17
C ASN A 86 3.31 -7.20 23.73
N ALA A 87 3.27 -7.40 25.04
CA ALA A 87 3.99 -8.49 25.66
C ALA A 87 3.44 -9.85 25.17
N VAL A 88 4.33 -10.69 24.64
CA VAL A 88 4.03 -12.06 24.22
C VAL A 88 4.57 -13.04 25.27
N LYS A 89 3.83 -14.09 25.56
CA LYS A 89 4.32 -15.14 26.43
C LYS A 89 5.37 -15.98 25.69
N ALA A 90 6.63 -15.66 25.91
CA ALA A 90 7.76 -16.38 25.34
C ALA A 90 8.59 -17.02 26.46
N SER A 91 9.15 -18.18 26.20
CA SER A 91 10.10 -18.88 27.10
C SER A 91 11.35 -19.26 26.31
N SER A 92 12.51 -19.21 26.97
CA SER A 92 13.79 -19.68 26.41
C SER A 92 14.32 -20.85 27.20
N LYS A 93 14.75 -21.91 26.53
CA LYS A 93 15.39 -23.09 27.12
C LYS A 93 16.55 -23.59 26.26
N MET A 94 17.50 -24.29 26.91
CA MET A 94 18.59 -25.00 26.22
C MET A 94 18.23 -26.47 26.06
N GLU A 95 18.37 -27.00 24.84
CA GLU A 95 18.22 -28.41 24.54
C GLU A 95 19.33 -28.86 23.55
N ILE A 96 20.18 -29.80 23.96
CA ILE A 96 21.21 -30.48 23.12
C ILE A 96 21.96 -29.49 22.18
N GLY A 97 22.62 -28.45 22.78
CA GLY A 97 23.42 -27.48 22.01
C GLY A 97 22.62 -26.45 21.22
N SER A 98 21.31 -26.39 21.41
CA SER A 98 20.43 -25.43 20.77
C SER A 98 19.63 -24.63 21.79
N ARG A 99 19.52 -23.33 21.58
CA ARG A 99 18.61 -22.43 22.30
C ARG A 99 17.26 -22.43 21.60
N ILE A 100 16.20 -22.70 22.34
CA ILE A 100 14.84 -22.70 21.83
C ILE A 100 14.08 -21.55 22.47
N ILE A 101 13.56 -20.62 21.67
CA ILE A 101 12.57 -19.62 22.08
C ILE A 101 11.21 -20.13 21.62
N GLN A 102 10.31 -20.35 22.58
CA GLN A 102 8.97 -20.91 22.35
C GLN A 102 7.90 -19.88 22.64
N THR A 103 6.98 -19.72 21.70
CA THR A 103 5.70 -19.01 21.84
C THR A 103 4.52 -19.94 21.58
N ALA A 104 3.28 -19.45 21.63
CA ALA A 104 2.13 -20.22 21.16
C ALA A 104 2.13 -20.41 19.63
N GLY A 105 2.71 -19.47 18.88
CA GLY A 105 2.69 -19.46 17.41
C GLY A 105 3.87 -20.17 16.76
N PHE A 106 5.04 -20.24 17.41
CA PHE A 106 6.25 -20.79 16.79
C PHE A 106 7.30 -21.24 17.80
N GLN A 107 8.28 -21.99 17.27
CA GLN A 107 9.57 -22.30 17.92
C GLN A 107 10.71 -21.73 17.08
N PHE A 108 11.47 -20.82 17.66
CA PHE A 108 12.73 -20.34 17.10
C PHE A 108 13.87 -21.16 17.71
N ILE A 109 14.71 -21.75 16.86
CA ILE A 109 15.78 -22.66 17.28
C ILE A 109 17.11 -22.09 16.80
N LEU A 110 17.98 -21.72 17.75
CA LEU A 110 19.35 -21.26 17.49
C LEU A 110 20.34 -22.35 17.89
N ASN A 111 21.12 -22.84 16.96
CA ASN A 111 22.30 -23.62 17.25
C ASN A 111 23.45 -22.68 17.65
N GLU A 112 23.83 -22.65 18.93
CA GLU A 112 24.84 -21.73 19.44
C GLU A 112 26.26 -22.00 18.89
N ASP A 113 26.52 -23.22 18.43
CA ASP A 113 27.85 -23.60 17.90
C ASP A 113 28.02 -23.15 16.44
N SER A 114 27.03 -23.33 15.62
CA SER A 114 27.08 -22.96 14.18
C SER A 114 26.52 -21.58 13.89
N GLY A 115 25.74 -20.96 14.80
CA GLY A 115 24.97 -19.74 14.56
C GLY A 115 23.79 -19.95 13.61
N GLU A 116 23.42 -21.21 13.34
CA GLU A 116 22.31 -21.55 12.44
C GLU A 116 20.98 -21.38 13.16
N LEU A 117 20.03 -20.72 12.47
CA LEU A 117 18.67 -20.52 12.95
C LEU A 117 17.70 -21.37 12.16
N SER A 118 16.63 -21.80 12.79
CA SER A 118 15.47 -22.41 12.12
C SER A 118 14.18 -22.08 12.85
N ILE A 119 13.04 -22.13 12.15
CA ILE A 119 11.74 -21.82 12.73
C ILE A 119 10.76 -22.95 12.41
N LYS A 120 10.06 -23.42 13.45
CA LYS A 120 8.90 -24.32 13.35
C LYS A 120 7.63 -23.55 13.71
N ASP A 121 6.53 -23.91 13.05
CA ASP A 121 5.20 -23.40 13.41
C ASP A 121 4.67 -24.03 14.73
N ALA A 122 3.47 -23.63 15.13
CA ALA A 122 2.81 -24.15 16.34
C ALA A 122 2.55 -25.67 16.29
N ALA A 123 2.42 -26.25 15.09
CA ALA A 123 2.25 -27.69 14.89
C ALA A 123 3.58 -28.45 14.87
N GLY A 124 4.72 -27.76 15.01
CA GLY A 124 6.07 -28.35 14.97
C GLY A 124 6.62 -28.63 13.58
N LYS A 125 5.94 -28.19 12.52
CA LYS A 125 6.40 -28.27 11.14
C LYS A 125 7.52 -27.23 10.92
N LEU A 126 8.61 -27.67 10.32
CA LEU A 126 9.70 -26.77 9.94
C LEU A 126 9.26 -25.86 8.79
N VAL A 127 9.20 -24.56 9.04
CA VAL A 127 8.75 -23.54 8.07
C VAL A 127 9.93 -22.83 7.43
N ILE A 128 10.93 -22.43 8.23
CA ILE A 128 12.14 -21.78 7.73
C ILE A 128 13.34 -22.62 8.15
N GLN A 129 14.12 -23.05 7.16
CA GLN A 129 15.24 -23.93 7.36
C GLN A 129 16.56 -23.18 7.24
N LYS A 130 17.51 -23.50 8.13
CA LYS A 130 18.91 -23.11 8.01
C LYS A 130 19.12 -21.65 7.60
N VAL A 131 18.74 -20.75 8.48
CA VAL A 131 19.10 -19.33 8.36
C VAL A 131 20.51 -19.18 8.90
N GLN A 132 21.42 -18.66 8.10
CA GLN A 132 22.81 -18.40 8.47
C GLN A 132 23.17 -16.95 8.24
N LEU A 133 23.85 -16.36 9.20
CA LEU A 133 24.33 -14.99 9.16
C LEU A 133 25.85 -14.99 8.99
N PHE A 134 26.32 -14.43 7.88
CA PHE A 134 27.72 -14.30 7.60
C PHE A 134 28.13 -12.82 7.71
N HIS A 135 29.28 -12.60 8.29
CA HIS A 135 29.99 -11.35 8.18
C HIS A 135 31.19 -11.55 7.27
N GLN A 136 31.24 -10.83 6.19
CA GLN A 136 32.37 -10.85 5.27
C GLN A 136 33.19 -9.57 5.46
N GLU A 137 34.28 -9.65 6.20
CA GLU A 137 35.12 -8.48 6.49
C GLU A 137 35.97 -8.00 5.29
N SER A 138 36.09 -8.76 4.19
CA SER A 138 37.17 -8.48 3.24
C SER A 138 36.91 -8.76 1.76
N GLN A 139 35.77 -9.28 1.35
CA GLN A 139 35.53 -9.55 -0.09
C GLN A 139 34.39 -8.73 -0.68
N PRO A 140 34.66 -7.95 -1.76
CA PRO A 140 33.61 -7.32 -2.55
C PRO A 140 32.57 -8.35 -3.03
N LEU A 141 31.28 -7.94 -3.08
CA LEU A 141 30.21 -8.82 -3.57
C LEU A 141 30.51 -9.36 -4.98
N CYS A 142 31.12 -8.57 -5.86
CA CYS A 142 31.55 -9.00 -7.19
C CYS A 142 32.51 -10.19 -7.16
N LYS A 143 33.41 -10.29 -6.17
CA LYS A 143 34.28 -11.47 -5.99
C LYS A 143 33.50 -12.69 -5.51
N VAL A 144 32.53 -12.50 -4.62
CA VAL A 144 31.63 -13.59 -4.15
C VAL A 144 30.81 -14.14 -5.29
N LEU A 145 30.29 -13.28 -6.16
CA LEU A 145 29.48 -13.66 -7.31
C LEU A 145 30.32 -14.10 -8.52
N GLY A 146 31.63 -13.85 -8.52
CA GLY A 146 32.55 -14.16 -9.63
C GLY A 146 32.32 -13.31 -10.87
N GLN A 147 31.57 -12.20 -10.76
CA GLN A 147 31.25 -11.28 -11.84
C GLN A 147 30.90 -9.89 -11.28
N SER A 148 30.85 -8.87 -12.13
CA SER A 148 30.46 -7.52 -11.69
C SER A 148 28.98 -7.49 -11.27
N LEU A 149 28.62 -6.57 -10.39
CA LEU A 149 27.21 -6.39 -9.98
C LEU A 149 26.33 -5.98 -11.16
N GLU A 150 26.87 -5.18 -12.09
CA GLU A 150 26.19 -4.82 -13.32
C GLU A 150 25.90 -6.06 -14.21
N GLN A 151 26.85 -6.98 -14.32
CA GLN A 151 26.64 -8.24 -15.03
C GLN A 151 25.61 -9.12 -14.33
N TYR A 152 25.59 -9.09 -12.99
CA TYR A 152 24.72 -9.94 -12.19
C TYR A 152 23.29 -9.40 -12.08
N PHE A 153 23.13 -8.12 -11.79
CA PHE A 153 21.81 -7.49 -11.58
C PHE A 153 21.29 -6.74 -12.83
N GLY A 154 22.09 -6.62 -13.89
CA GLY A 154 21.76 -5.89 -15.11
C GLY A 154 22.28 -4.44 -15.08
N LYS A 155 22.44 -3.86 -16.28
CA LYS A 155 22.72 -2.44 -16.41
C LYS A 155 21.47 -1.65 -16.02
N GLU A 156 21.58 -0.85 -14.97
CA GLU A 156 20.64 0.23 -14.81
C GLU A 156 21.08 1.41 -15.68
N LYS A 157 20.19 1.83 -16.56
CA LYS A 157 20.26 3.17 -17.10
C LYS A 157 19.76 4.09 -15.99
N HIS A 158 20.66 4.80 -15.33
CA HIS A 158 20.23 5.96 -14.55
C HIS A 158 19.53 6.88 -15.54
N GLY A 159 18.25 7.11 -15.35
CA GLY A 159 17.51 8.09 -16.12
C GLY A 159 18.26 9.41 -15.94
N GLY A 160 18.70 10.02 -17.02
CA GLY A 160 19.36 11.32 -16.96
C GLY A 160 18.47 12.28 -16.20
N GLY A 161 19.07 13.10 -15.34
CA GLY A 161 18.43 13.95 -14.35
C GLY A 161 17.10 14.55 -14.78
N ILE A 162 16.16 14.45 -13.91
CA ILE A 162 14.83 14.97 -14.09
C ILE A 162 14.93 16.48 -14.23
N ILE A 163 14.28 16.98 -15.25
CA ILE A 163 13.70 18.32 -15.38
C ILE A 163 14.44 19.39 -14.56
N GLY A 164 15.37 20.04 -15.23
CA GLY A 164 15.91 21.35 -14.81
C GLY A 164 17.37 21.41 -14.41
N ASP A 165 18.10 20.32 -14.32
CA ASP A 165 19.54 20.37 -14.08
C ASP A 165 20.33 19.85 -15.29
N ALA A 166 20.61 20.75 -16.24
CA ALA A 166 21.46 20.47 -17.40
C ALA A 166 22.92 20.14 -17.02
N ASN A 167 23.26 20.22 -15.75
CA ASN A 167 24.60 19.98 -15.21
C ASN A 167 24.70 18.66 -14.44
N TYR A 168 23.62 17.88 -14.32
CA TYR A 168 23.68 16.59 -13.68
C TYR A 168 24.37 15.59 -14.61
N THR A 169 25.68 15.57 -14.56
CA THR A 169 26.47 14.49 -15.17
C THR A 169 26.28 13.26 -14.31
N GLY A 170 25.54 12.29 -14.83
CA GLY A 170 25.17 11.06 -14.17
C GLY A 170 26.28 10.51 -13.26
N ILE A 171 25.92 10.26 -12.00
CA ILE A 171 26.81 9.66 -11.02
C ILE A 171 27.32 8.34 -11.57
N LYS A 172 28.62 8.13 -11.48
CA LYS A 172 29.22 6.82 -11.72
C LYS A 172 28.47 5.81 -10.84
N SER A 173 27.92 4.80 -11.44
CA SER A 173 27.19 3.75 -10.76
C SER A 173 27.91 3.35 -9.47
N GLU A 174 27.29 3.56 -8.31
CA GLU A 174 27.85 3.10 -7.02
C GLU A 174 28.06 1.58 -7.03
N THR A 175 27.37 0.85 -7.91
CA THR A 175 27.52 -0.59 -8.09
C THR A 175 28.95 -1.02 -8.46
N ASP A 176 29.73 -0.12 -9.10
CA ASP A 176 31.14 -0.39 -9.42
C ASP A 176 32.09 -0.11 -8.24
N GLN A 177 31.59 0.62 -7.22
CA GLN A 177 32.37 1.03 -6.04
C GLN A 177 31.94 0.32 -4.75
N LEU A 178 31.00 -0.64 -4.81
CA LEU A 178 30.59 -1.38 -3.62
C LEU A 178 31.80 -2.05 -2.99
N GLY A 179 32.18 -1.52 -1.86
CA GLY A 179 33.17 -2.08 -0.97
C GLY A 179 32.77 -3.49 -0.47
N PRO A 180 33.48 -4.06 0.49
CA PRO A 180 33.09 -5.35 1.07
C PRO A 180 31.67 -5.28 1.63
N VAL A 181 30.83 -6.28 1.29
CA VAL A 181 29.49 -6.42 1.83
C VAL A 181 29.60 -6.89 3.28
N PRO A 182 29.27 -6.06 4.26
CA PRO A 182 29.56 -6.37 5.66
C PRO A 182 28.68 -7.48 6.23
N SER A 183 27.49 -7.68 5.67
CA SER A 183 26.53 -8.64 6.21
C SER A 183 25.78 -9.37 5.10
N VAL A 184 25.71 -10.68 5.22
CA VAL A 184 24.97 -11.58 4.31
C VAL A 184 24.09 -12.51 5.13
N LEU A 185 22.82 -12.56 4.79
CA LEU A 185 21.86 -13.53 5.29
C LEU A 185 21.64 -14.60 4.23
N GLN A 186 21.72 -15.89 4.60
CA GLN A 186 21.38 -17.02 3.76
C GLN A 186 20.24 -17.82 4.36
N ILE A 187 19.24 -18.17 3.55
CA ILE A 187 18.13 -19.05 3.94
C ILE A 187 18.05 -20.22 2.96
N SER A 188 17.91 -21.45 3.47
CA SER A 188 17.66 -22.62 2.62
C SER A 188 16.22 -22.65 2.13
N LEU A 189 16.02 -22.95 0.85
CA LEU A 189 14.74 -22.92 0.17
C LEU A 189 14.26 -24.34 -0.15
N ALA A 190 12.96 -24.60 0.00
CA ALA A 190 12.36 -25.82 -0.51
C ALA A 190 12.29 -25.81 -2.06
N ALA A 191 12.26 -26.99 -2.67
CA ALA A 191 12.39 -27.13 -4.13
C ALA A 191 11.23 -26.46 -4.91
N ASP A 192 10.03 -26.53 -4.37
CA ASP A 192 8.78 -26.04 -4.98
C ASP A 192 8.29 -24.69 -4.42
N GLU A 193 9.09 -24.05 -3.57
CA GLU A 193 8.77 -22.79 -2.94
C GLU A 193 8.84 -21.62 -3.92
N ARG A 194 7.86 -20.74 -3.92
CA ARG A 194 7.74 -19.58 -4.78
C ARG A 194 7.88 -18.32 -3.96
N PHE A 195 8.41 -17.26 -4.60
CA PHE A 195 8.65 -15.97 -3.95
C PHE A 195 8.03 -14.82 -4.72
N TYR A 196 7.46 -13.89 -3.99
CA TYR A 196 6.74 -12.72 -4.48
C TYR A 196 7.18 -11.48 -3.70
N GLY A 197 6.75 -10.28 -4.15
CA GLY A 197 7.06 -9.04 -3.47
C GLY A 197 8.16 -8.24 -4.15
N GLY A 198 9.02 -7.58 -3.40
CA GLY A 198 10.10 -6.73 -3.94
C GLY A 198 9.65 -5.37 -4.48
N GLY A 199 8.35 -5.07 -4.53
CA GLY A 199 7.86 -3.83 -5.10
C GLY A 199 8.10 -3.73 -6.61
N SER A 200 8.34 -2.53 -7.13
CA SER A 200 8.54 -2.27 -8.57
C SER A 200 9.94 -2.68 -9.10
N THR A 201 10.52 -3.76 -8.59
CA THR A 201 11.89 -4.19 -8.93
C THR A 201 11.99 -5.09 -10.15
N SER A 202 10.89 -5.70 -10.61
CA SER A 202 10.87 -6.58 -11.78
C SER A 202 9.72 -6.20 -12.72
N ARG A 203 10.02 -6.15 -14.01
CA ARG A 203 9.04 -5.93 -15.10
C ARG A 203 8.98 -7.12 -16.05
N THR A 204 9.42 -8.28 -15.59
CA THR A 204 9.41 -9.52 -16.37
C THR A 204 8.60 -10.61 -15.69
N ASN A 205 8.54 -10.60 -14.37
CA ASN A 205 7.86 -11.63 -13.57
C ASN A 205 7.21 -11.03 -12.33
N ILE A 206 6.26 -11.77 -11.75
CA ILE A 206 5.74 -11.55 -10.39
C ILE A 206 6.21 -12.66 -9.45
N GLN A 207 6.62 -13.82 -9.98
CA GLN A 207 7.24 -14.91 -9.25
C GLN A 207 8.76 -14.86 -9.43
N HIS A 208 9.51 -14.62 -8.36
CA HIS A 208 10.94 -14.24 -8.40
C HIS A 208 11.93 -15.37 -8.13
N ARG A 209 11.48 -16.63 -8.01
CA ARG A 209 12.42 -17.75 -7.86
C ARG A 209 13.33 -17.83 -9.08
N GLY A 210 14.63 -17.80 -8.85
CA GLY A 210 15.67 -17.78 -9.91
C GLY A 210 16.08 -16.36 -10.33
N GLU A 211 15.53 -15.33 -9.71
CA GLU A 211 15.87 -13.92 -9.96
C GLU A 211 16.77 -13.33 -8.86
N ALA A 212 17.35 -12.19 -9.16
CA ALA A 212 18.02 -11.32 -8.22
C ALA A 212 17.39 -9.93 -8.30
N LEU A 213 16.98 -9.40 -7.15
CA LEU A 213 16.32 -8.10 -7.04
C LEU A 213 17.27 -7.09 -6.40
N ARG A 214 17.36 -5.90 -7.01
CA ARG A 214 18.06 -4.75 -6.46
C ARG A 214 17.05 -3.83 -5.77
N ILE A 215 17.26 -3.55 -4.51
CA ILE A 215 16.37 -2.71 -3.69
C ILE A 215 16.99 -1.33 -3.52
N TRP A 216 16.69 -0.47 -4.47
CA TRP A 216 17.16 0.93 -4.54
C TRP A 216 16.21 1.75 -5.39
N ALA A 217 15.74 2.87 -4.87
CA ALA A 217 14.80 3.72 -5.60
C ALA A 217 15.52 4.41 -6.77
N THR A 218 14.96 4.29 -7.96
CA THR A 218 15.49 4.89 -9.20
C THR A 218 14.37 5.38 -10.09
N TYR A 219 14.57 6.53 -10.74
CA TYR A 219 13.56 7.11 -11.60
C TYR A 219 13.24 6.24 -12.82
N GLN A 220 11.96 6.15 -13.16
CA GLN A 220 11.40 5.40 -14.29
C GLN A 220 11.67 3.88 -14.30
N LYS A 221 12.36 3.32 -13.32
CA LYS A 221 12.64 1.88 -13.29
C LYS A 221 12.15 1.20 -12.03
N THR A 222 12.62 1.66 -10.90
CA THR A 222 12.38 1.03 -9.61
C THR A 222 12.01 2.12 -8.61
N GLU A 223 10.89 2.78 -8.83
CA GLU A 223 10.52 3.94 -8.02
C GLU A 223 10.01 3.54 -6.62
N ILE A 224 9.53 2.30 -6.49
CA ILE A 224 8.99 1.77 -5.22
C ILE A 224 9.62 0.41 -4.92
N PRO A 225 10.93 0.35 -4.64
CA PRO A 225 11.60 -0.89 -4.24
C PRO A 225 11.18 -1.27 -2.82
N MET A 226 10.87 -2.54 -2.60
CA MET A 226 10.43 -3.02 -1.29
C MET A 226 11.38 -4.12 -0.79
N PRO A 227 12.07 -3.91 0.36
CA PRO A 227 12.96 -4.92 0.94
C PRO A 227 12.15 -6.02 1.66
N PHE A 228 11.10 -6.52 0.99
CA PHE A 228 10.15 -7.50 1.49
C PHE A 228 9.93 -8.61 0.48
N LEU A 229 10.09 -9.86 0.91
CA LEU A 229 9.73 -11.04 0.15
C LEU A 229 8.68 -11.87 0.88
N LEU A 230 7.79 -12.42 0.08
CA LEU A 230 6.66 -13.25 0.48
C LEU A 230 6.83 -14.65 -0.10
N SER A 231 6.89 -15.66 0.76
CA SER A 231 6.98 -17.07 0.36
C SER A 231 5.60 -17.72 0.29
N SER A 232 5.42 -18.58 -0.73
CA SER A 232 4.24 -19.46 -0.82
C SER A 232 4.17 -20.52 0.30
N ALA A 233 5.23 -20.68 1.06
CA ALA A 233 5.28 -21.61 2.20
C ALA A 233 4.69 -21.03 3.50
N GLY A 234 4.12 -19.81 3.44
CA GLY A 234 3.47 -19.15 4.60
C GLY A 234 4.44 -18.41 5.50
N TRP A 235 5.52 -17.88 4.94
CA TRP A 235 6.44 -16.99 5.65
C TRP A 235 6.87 -15.82 4.78
N GLY A 236 7.42 -14.79 5.39
CA GLY A 236 8.00 -13.66 4.69
C GLY A 236 9.20 -13.09 5.43
N ILE A 237 10.02 -12.34 4.71
CA ILE A 237 11.15 -11.60 5.25
C ILE A 237 11.07 -10.13 4.87
N PHE A 238 11.22 -9.25 5.86
CA PHE A 238 11.44 -7.83 5.68
C PHE A 238 12.85 -7.48 6.16
N ASN A 239 13.71 -7.03 5.25
CA ASN A 239 15.06 -6.58 5.53
C ASN A 239 15.03 -5.11 5.95
N ASN A 240 15.22 -4.84 7.24
CA ASN A 240 15.13 -3.51 7.83
C ASN A 240 16.41 -2.70 7.60
N THR A 241 16.57 -2.18 6.40
CA THR A 241 17.69 -1.33 6.03
C THR A 241 17.23 -0.19 5.12
N THR A 242 17.88 0.94 5.16
CA THR A 242 17.68 2.06 4.21
C THR A 242 18.75 2.11 3.13
N TYR A 243 19.82 1.32 3.31
CA TYR A 243 20.92 1.20 2.34
C TYR A 243 20.51 0.38 1.10
N LEU A 244 21.28 0.53 0.04
CA LEU A 244 21.22 -0.37 -1.11
C LEU A 244 21.38 -1.82 -0.63
N ASN A 245 20.44 -2.67 -1.04
CA ASN A 245 20.47 -4.08 -0.69
C ASN A 245 19.95 -4.95 -1.85
N PHE A 246 20.24 -6.25 -1.77
CA PHE A 246 19.92 -7.19 -2.84
C PHE A 246 19.32 -8.45 -2.26
N PHE A 247 18.35 -9.03 -2.99
CA PHE A 247 17.85 -10.37 -2.77
C PHE A 247 18.24 -11.25 -3.95
N ASP A 248 18.96 -12.34 -3.70
CA ASP A 248 19.22 -13.40 -4.66
C ASP A 248 18.34 -14.60 -4.31
N ILE A 249 17.36 -14.87 -5.13
CA ILE A 249 16.29 -15.82 -4.82
C ILE A 249 16.53 -17.12 -5.60
N GLY A 250 17.63 -17.80 -5.31
CA GLY A 250 18.00 -19.04 -5.98
C GLY A 250 18.63 -18.85 -7.35
N ARG A 251 19.10 -17.66 -7.68
CA ARG A 251 19.82 -17.38 -8.94
C ARG A 251 21.26 -17.85 -8.86
N PHE A 252 21.99 -17.51 -7.80
CA PHE A 252 23.36 -17.94 -7.56
C PHE A 252 23.44 -19.41 -7.14
N GLN A 253 22.58 -19.81 -6.17
CA GLN A 253 22.40 -21.19 -5.73
C GLN A 253 20.92 -21.52 -5.66
N LYS A 254 20.47 -22.49 -6.45
CA LYS A 254 19.04 -22.80 -6.66
C LYS A 254 18.24 -23.10 -5.38
N ASP A 255 18.90 -23.59 -4.34
CA ASP A 255 18.31 -23.96 -3.04
C ASP A 255 18.55 -22.91 -1.94
N LYS A 256 18.99 -21.69 -2.29
CA LYS A 256 19.30 -20.63 -1.34
C LYS A 256 18.67 -19.29 -1.71
N LEU A 257 18.23 -18.59 -0.69
CA LEU A 257 17.99 -17.15 -0.71
C LEU A 257 19.18 -16.47 -0.05
N PHE A 258 19.77 -15.49 -0.71
CA PHE A 258 20.75 -14.60 -0.10
C PHE A 258 20.19 -13.17 -0.01
N VAL A 259 20.43 -12.52 1.13
CA VAL A 259 20.17 -11.10 1.31
C VAL A 259 21.50 -10.40 1.60
N TYR A 260 21.84 -9.40 0.79
CA TYR A 260 23.09 -8.66 0.88
C TYR A 260 22.81 -7.22 1.25
N ASN A 261 23.38 -6.74 2.36
CA ASN A 261 23.37 -5.33 2.71
C ASN A 261 24.72 -4.70 2.37
N THR A 262 24.72 -3.58 1.67
CA THR A 262 25.96 -2.88 1.28
C THR A 262 26.57 -2.12 2.43
N SER A 263 25.79 -1.82 3.46
CA SER A 263 26.24 -1.17 4.69
C SER A 263 25.33 -1.50 5.87
N GLY A 264 25.76 -1.12 7.06
CA GLY A 264 24.99 -1.36 8.28
C GLY A 264 25.06 -2.81 8.79
N GLU A 265 24.43 -3.03 9.92
CA GLU A 265 24.29 -4.34 10.54
C GLU A 265 23.11 -5.09 9.93
N MET A 266 23.08 -6.41 10.06
CA MET A 266 21.95 -7.22 9.62
C MET A 266 20.79 -7.07 10.63
N ASP A 267 19.65 -6.58 10.15
CA ASP A 267 18.41 -6.42 10.89
C ASP A 267 17.23 -6.82 9.99
N PHE A 268 16.47 -7.81 10.41
CA PHE A 268 15.35 -8.31 9.60
C PHE A 268 14.23 -8.86 10.45
N TYR A 269 13.03 -8.81 9.90
CA TYR A 269 11.85 -9.44 10.47
C TYR A 269 11.51 -10.70 9.68
N LEU A 270 11.19 -11.77 10.40
CA LEU A 270 10.58 -12.99 9.86
C LEU A 270 9.12 -13.04 10.31
N MET A 271 8.23 -13.25 9.38
CA MET A 271 6.79 -13.30 9.58
C MET A 271 6.26 -14.67 9.20
N LEU A 272 5.35 -15.19 10.01
CA LEU A 272 4.70 -16.48 9.79
C LEU A 272 3.20 -16.29 9.60
N GLY A 273 2.58 -17.09 8.75
CA GLY A 273 1.14 -17.12 8.52
C GLY A 273 0.69 -18.42 7.87
N ASN A 274 -0.59 -18.72 7.93
CA ASN A 274 -1.17 -19.88 7.25
C ASN A 274 -1.39 -19.62 5.74
N SER A 275 -1.24 -18.38 5.32
CA SER A 275 -1.41 -17.93 3.95
C SER A 275 -0.53 -16.72 3.64
N MET A 276 -0.32 -16.45 2.35
CA MET A 276 0.39 -15.24 1.90
C MET A 276 -0.29 -13.95 2.38
N SER A 277 -1.63 -13.91 2.43
CA SER A 277 -2.37 -12.75 2.93
C SER A 277 -2.15 -12.47 4.42
N GLU A 278 -2.00 -13.51 5.24
CA GLU A 278 -1.64 -13.34 6.65
C GLU A 278 -0.22 -12.78 6.81
N VAL A 279 0.72 -13.20 5.98
CA VAL A 279 2.10 -12.66 5.98
C VAL A 279 2.10 -11.19 5.56
N ILE A 280 1.34 -10.79 4.53
CA ILE A 280 1.17 -9.39 4.14
C ILE A 280 0.59 -8.58 5.31
N LYS A 281 -0.42 -9.11 6.02
CA LYS A 281 -0.99 -8.47 7.20
C LYS A 281 0.05 -8.25 8.31
N GLN A 282 0.97 -9.19 8.53
CA GLN A 282 2.08 -9.02 9.47
C GLN A 282 3.04 -7.93 8.99
N TYR A 283 3.38 -7.94 7.70
CA TYR A 283 4.26 -6.92 7.12
C TYR A 283 3.71 -5.50 7.30
N VAL A 284 2.44 -5.26 6.96
CA VAL A 284 1.83 -3.93 7.15
C VAL A 284 1.57 -3.60 8.64
N THR A 285 1.55 -4.59 9.52
CA THR A 285 1.54 -4.34 10.97
C THR A 285 2.88 -3.79 11.44
N ILE A 286 3.99 -4.20 10.84
CA ILE A 286 5.35 -3.71 11.14
C ILE A 286 5.55 -2.31 10.55
N THR A 287 5.18 -2.11 9.27
CA THR A 287 5.54 -0.94 8.46
C THR A 287 4.45 0.11 8.33
N GLY A 288 3.33 -0.08 9.00
CA GLY A 288 2.14 0.77 8.92
C GLY A 288 1.07 0.22 7.97
N LYS A 289 -0.16 0.18 8.45
CA LYS A 289 -1.32 -0.22 7.65
C LYS A 289 -1.54 0.75 6.49
N PRO A 290 -1.98 0.27 5.32
CA PRO A 290 -2.21 1.13 4.16
C PRO A 290 -3.20 2.27 4.46
N TYR A 291 -2.90 3.44 3.92
CA TYR A 291 -3.74 4.62 4.03
C TYR A 291 -5.11 4.38 3.36
N LEU A 292 -6.19 4.70 4.04
CA LEU A 292 -7.52 4.72 3.45
C LEU A 292 -7.78 6.12 2.89
N MET A 293 -7.75 6.27 1.57
CA MET A 293 -8.07 7.53 0.92
C MET A 293 -9.53 7.94 1.17
N PRO A 294 -9.90 9.20 1.02
CA PRO A 294 -11.30 9.59 1.02
C PRO A 294 -12.03 8.87 -0.10
N LYS A 295 -13.30 8.53 0.10
CA LYS A 295 -14.09 7.69 -0.81
C LYS A 295 -14.10 8.20 -2.25
N TRP A 296 -14.17 9.51 -2.44
CA TRP A 296 -14.14 10.15 -3.76
C TRP A 296 -12.82 9.92 -4.51
N ALA A 297 -11.69 9.80 -3.79
CA ALA A 297 -10.37 9.63 -4.42
C ALA A 297 -10.17 8.28 -5.12
N TYR A 298 -11.07 7.33 -4.93
CA TYR A 298 -11.09 6.07 -5.69
C TYR A 298 -11.79 6.20 -7.06
N GLY A 299 -12.29 7.38 -7.41
CA GLY A 299 -12.87 7.69 -8.72
C GLY A 299 -11.84 8.09 -9.77
N LEU A 300 -12.29 8.81 -10.79
CA LEU A 300 -11.44 9.33 -11.86
C LEU A 300 -10.84 10.68 -11.46
N ALA A 301 -9.54 10.81 -11.63
CA ALA A 301 -8.79 12.06 -11.55
C ALA A 301 -8.34 12.49 -12.95
N PHE A 302 -8.41 13.79 -13.24
CA PHE A 302 -7.94 14.41 -14.47
C PHE A 302 -6.81 15.39 -14.17
N GLY A 303 -5.67 15.22 -14.84
CA GLY A 303 -4.50 16.08 -14.74
C GLY A 303 -4.45 17.11 -15.83
N GLY A 304 -4.46 18.39 -15.44
CA GLY A 304 -4.37 19.50 -16.38
C GLY A 304 -2.95 19.66 -16.93
N ASN A 305 -2.87 19.85 -18.23
CA ASN A 305 -1.66 20.00 -19.03
C ASN A 305 -0.86 21.28 -18.67
N THR A 306 0.45 21.26 -18.87
CA THR A 306 1.35 22.40 -18.60
C THR A 306 1.05 23.65 -19.42
N ILE A 307 0.34 23.54 -20.55
CA ILE A 307 -0.09 24.69 -21.36
C ILE A 307 -1.41 25.32 -20.89
N GLU A 308 -2.22 24.56 -20.13
CA GLU A 308 -3.54 25.00 -19.69
C GLU A 308 -3.47 26.09 -18.62
N ASN A 309 -4.53 26.89 -18.57
CA ASN A 309 -4.79 27.92 -17.57
C ASN A 309 -6.13 27.68 -16.88
N GLN A 310 -6.53 28.57 -15.96
CA GLN A 310 -7.80 28.38 -15.22
C GLN A 310 -9.05 28.33 -16.13
N PHE A 311 -9.03 28.99 -17.27
CA PHE A 311 -10.18 29.00 -18.19
C PHE A 311 -10.28 27.70 -18.98
N ASP A 312 -9.14 27.18 -19.43
CA ASP A 312 -9.07 25.89 -20.12
C ASP A 312 -9.53 24.77 -19.19
N MET A 313 -9.03 24.73 -17.96
CA MET A 313 -9.44 23.73 -16.97
C MET A 313 -10.91 23.86 -16.56
N MET A 314 -11.46 25.08 -16.48
CA MET A 314 -12.90 25.26 -16.26
C MET A 314 -13.74 24.76 -17.42
N ASN A 315 -13.28 24.96 -18.67
CA ASN A 315 -13.96 24.42 -19.86
C ASN A 315 -13.95 22.87 -19.79
N ASP A 316 -12.83 22.26 -19.41
CA ASP A 316 -12.73 20.81 -19.24
C ASP A 316 -13.65 20.31 -18.13
N ALA A 317 -13.71 21.00 -17.00
CA ALA A 317 -14.59 20.66 -15.89
C ALA A 317 -16.07 20.69 -16.31
N VAL A 318 -16.48 21.72 -17.03
CA VAL A 318 -17.85 21.81 -17.59
C VAL A 318 -18.08 20.69 -18.59
N ARG A 319 -17.11 20.42 -19.46
CA ARG A 319 -17.20 19.40 -20.53
C ARG A 319 -17.38 18.00 -19.98
N PHE A 320 -16.67 17.61 -18.94
CA PHE A 320 -16.89 16.32 -18.25
C PHE A 320 -18.35 16.16 -17.80
N ARG A 321 -18.98 17.20 -17.26
CA ARG A 321 -20.38 17.19 -16.81
C ARG A 321 -21.36 17.11 -17.99
N GLU A 322 -21.15 17.90 -19.06
CA GLU A 322 -21.98 17.90 -20.26
C GLU A 322 -21.92 16.54 -20.99
N GLU A 323 -20.72 15.96 -21.09
CA GLU A 323 -20.51 14.63 -21.71
C GLU A 323 -20.93 13.47 -20.78
N LYS A 324 -21.44 13.76 -19.57
CA LYS A 324 -21.87 12.78 -18.57
C LYS A 324 -20.78 11.73 -18.24
N ILE A 325 -19.55 12.21 -18.12
CA ILE A 325 -18.39 11.42 -17.73
C ILE A 325 -18.10 11.67 -16.25
N PRO A 326 -18.30 10.71 -15.35
CA PRO A 326 -17.93 10.84 -13.95
C PRO A 326 -16.45 11.17 -13.77
N CYS A 327 -16.18 12.20 -12.97
CA CYS A 327 -14.82 12.62 -12.61
C CYS A 327 -14.87 13.32 -11.26
N GLU A 328 -13.95 12.98 -10.36
CA GLU A 328 -13.97 13.41 -8.96
C GLU A 328 -12.97 14.54 -8.68
N LEU A 329 -11.81 14.49 -9.32
CA LEU A 329 -10.65 15.29 -8.98
C LEU A 329 -10.02 15.90 -10.22
N PHE A 330 -9.68 17.19 -10.11
CA PHE A 330 -8.73 17.85 -10.99
C PHE A 330 -7.41 18.06 -10.26
N TRP A 331 -6.31 17.76 -10.88
CA TRP A 331 -5.01 18.13 -10.38
C TRP A 331 -4.25 18.94 -11.44
N ILE A 332 -3.40 19.87 -10.99
CA ILE A 332 -2.71 20.81 -11.85
C ILE A 332 -1.22 20.51 -11.83
N GLU A 333 -0.64 20.35 -13.01
CA GLU A 333 0.80 20.16 -13.25
C GLU A 333 1.61 21.41 -12.83
N PRO A 334 2.97 21.42 -12.87
CA PRO A 334 3.83 22.50 -12.37
C PRO A 334 3.47 23.92 -12.82
N GLN A 335 2.69 24.08 -13.90
CA GLN A 335 2.28 25.38 -14.43
C GLN A 335 1.46 26.25 -13.47
N TRP A 336 0.90 25.68 -12.40
CA TRP A 336 0.20 26.48 -11.39
C TRP A 336 1.15 27.36 -10.58
N MET A 337 2.45 26.99 -10.51
CA MET A 337 3.46 27.73 -9.74
C MET A 337 3.97 28.92 -10.51
N ALA A 338 4.22 30.04 -9.82
CA ALA A 338 4.80 31.25 -10.38
C ALA A 338 6.19 30.99 -11.02
N LYS A 339 6.98 30.11 -10.38
CA LYS A 339 8.21 29.60 -10.96
C LYS A 339 7.96 28.14 -11.33
N ASN A 340 7.98 27.82 -12.61
CA ASN A 340 7.81 26.44 -13.08
C ASN A 340 8.86 25.51 -12.48
N TYR A 341 8.46 24.34 -12.01
CA TYR A 341 9.30 23.41 -11.25
C TYR A 341 10.01 24.06 -10.06
N ASP A 342 9.24 24.76 -9.22
CA ASP A 342 9.79 25.38 -8.02
C ASP A 342 10.07 24.35 -6.92
N PHE A 343 11.34 24.02 -6.71
CA PHE A 343 11.79 23.10 -5.66
C PHE A 343 11.92 23.76 -4.28
N SER A 344 11.62 25.07 -4.16
CA SER A 344 11.66 25.77 -2.87
C SER A 344 10.52 25.33 -1.93
N THR A 345 10.63 25.67 -0.66
CA THR A 345 9.60 25.45 0.34
C THR A 345 8.37 26.33 0.17
N SER A 346 8.55 27.54 -0.39
CA SER A 346 7.50 28.55 -0.55
C SER A 346 7.07 28.69 -2.00
N LYS A 347 5.86 28.27 -2.32
CA LYS A 347 5.28 28.28 -3.67
C LYS A 347 4.11 29.25 -3.73
N THR A 348 4.00 29.99 -4.83
CA THR A 348 2.88 30.92 -5.08
C THR A 348 2.25 30.63 -6.43
N TRP A 349 0.99 31.04 -6.60
CA TRP A 349 0.27 30.86 -7.85
C TRP A 349 0.85 31.67 -9.01
N ASN A 350 0.87 31.07 -10.17
CA ASN A 350 1.21 31.74 -11.44
C ASN A 350 0.07 32.69 -11.83
N GLN A 351 0.32 34.01 -11.70
CA GLN A 351 -0.70 35.03 -11.91
C GLN A 351 -1.10 35.20 -13.39
N ASP A 352 -0.28 34.73 -14.35
CA ASP A 352 -0.64 34.77 -15.77
C ASP A 352 -1.63 33.66 -16.13
N LYS A 353 -1.51 32.50 -15.49
CA LYS A 353 -2.36 31.30 -15.75
C LYS A 353 -3.52 31.17 -14.77
N PHE A 354 -3.29 31.49 -13.53
CA PHE A 354 -4.23 31.38 -12.41
C PHE A 354 -4.28 32.69 -11.64
N PRO A 355 -4.77 33.78 -12.26
CA PRO A 355 -4.78 35.10 -11.64
C PRO A 355 -5.68 35.13 -10.39
N GLY A 356 -5.22 35.83 -9.40
CA GLY A 356 -6.06 36.25 -8.27
C GLY A 356 -7.10 37.25 -8.75
N GLU A 357 -8.37 37.03 -8.37
CA GLU A 357 -9.48 37.83 -8.84
C GLU A 357 -9.76 38.97 -7.83
N PRO A 358 -9.90 40.23 -8.28
CA PRO A 358 -10.34 41.29 -7.40
C PRO A 358 -11.83 41.07 -7.06
N PHE A 359 -12.18 41.14 -5.80
CA PHE A 359 -13.60 41.01 -5.35
C PHE A 359 -14.49 42.10 -5.97
N TRP A 360 -13.94 43.28 -6.25
CA TRP A 360 -14.60 44.41 -6.94
C TRP A 360 -13.56 45.21 -7.75
N GLU A 361 -13.97 45.80 -8.86
CA GLU A 361 -13.13 46.75 -9.65
C GLU A 361 -12.75 48.04 -8.89
N VAL A 362 -12.94 48.11 -7.60
CA VAL A 362 -12.67 49.32 -6.80
C VAL A 362 -11.26 49.21 -6.24
N ASN A 363 -10.42 50.17 -6.61
CA ASN A 363 -9.01 50.35 -6.20
C ASN A 363 -8.74 50.36 -4.67
N LYS A 364 -9.64 49.89 -3.85
CA LYS A 364 -9.57 49.91 -2.38
C LYS A 364 -9.65 48.54 -1.71
N MET A 365 -9.83 47.44 -2.47
CA MET A 365 -9.88 46.07 -1.90
C MET A 365 -8.58 45.35 -2.12
N PRO A 366 -8.14 44.52 -1.17
CA PRO A 366 -6.95 43.68 -1.37
C PRO A 366 -7.13 42.80 -2.60
N LYS A 367 -6.11 42.79 -3.45
CA LYS A 367 -6.01 41.79 -4.53
C LYS A 367 -5.81 40.41 -3.91
N TYR A 368 -6.65 39.45 -4.25
CA TYR A 368 -6.36 38.08 -3.90
C TYR A 368 -5.14 37.58 -4.73
N GLU A 369 -4.20 36.88 -4.07
CA GLU A 369 -3.01 36.33 -4.72
C GLU A 369 -3.24 34.88 -5.19
N HIS A 370 -4.47 34.37 -5.05
CA HIS A 370 -4.87 33.02 -5.42
C HIS A 370 -6.22 33.01 -6.17
N PRO A 371 -6.46 32.03 -7.05
CA PRO A 371 -7.62 31.97 -7.92
C PRO A 371 -8.87 31.46 -7.19
N THR A 372 -9.39 32.25 -6.25
CA THR A 372 -10.53 31.89 -5.36
C THR A 372 -11.77 31.46 -6.15
N LEU A 373 -12.12 32.20 -7.20
CA LEU A 373 -13.32 31.92 -7.98
C LEU A 373 -13.18 30.62 -8.79
N PHE A 374 -12.01 30.35 -9.33
CA PHE A 374 -11.70 29.11 -10.03
C PHE A 374 -11.88 27.91 -9.11
N VAL A 375 -11.22 27.93 -7.93
CA VAL A 375 -11.32 26.84 -6.94
C VAL A 375 -12.77 26.64 -6.47
N HIS A 376 -13.47 27.75 -6.16
CA HIS A 376 -14.88 27.71 -5.74
C HIS A 376 -15.79 27.10 -6.82
N LYS A 377 -15.62 27.47 -8.09
CA LYS A 377 -16.41 26.91 -9.20
C LYS A 377 -16.13 25.43 -9.42
N LEU A 378 -14.88 24.96 -9.29
CA LEU A 378 -14.58 23.54 -9.33
C LEU A 378 -15.36 22.78 -8.24
N HIS A 379 -15.35 23.28 -7.01
CA HIS A 379 -16.09 22.68 -5.90
C HIS A 379 -17.61 22.70 -6.12
N LEU A 380 -18.17 23.79 -6.67
CA LEU A 380 -19.60 23.86 -7.04
C LEU A 380 -20.00 22.82 -8.09
N LEU A 381 -19.10 22.50 -9.02
CA LEU A 381 -19.29 21.44 -10.00
C LEU A 381 -19.04 20.02 -9.44
N GLY A 382 -18.72 19.91 -8.12
CA GLY A 382 -18.50 18.66 -7.43
C GLY A 382 -17.09 18.07 -7.60
N TYR A 383 -16.13 18.87 -8.09
CA TYR A 383 -14.73 18.43 -8.19
C TYR A 383 -13.96 18.73 -6.91
N LYS A 384 -12.91 17.97 -6.71
CA LYS A 384 -11.83 18.24 -5.78
C LYS A 384 -10.62 18.78 -6.53
N LEU A 385 -9.73 19.47 -5.82
CA LEU A 385 -8.53 20.07 -6.41
C LEU A 385 -7.28 19.54 -5.74
N ALA A 386 -6.32 19.03 -6.53
CA ALA A 386 -4.97 18.75 -6.07
C ALA A 386 -3.93 19.54 -6.86
N LEU A 387 -2.78 19.78 -6.25
CA LEU A 387 -1.66 20.48 -6.88
C LEU A 387 -0.43 19.59 -6.94
N TRP A 388 0.24 19.61 -8.09
CA TRP A 388 1.54 19.00 -8.26
C TRP A 388 2.60 19.74 -7.42
N LEU A 389 3.46 18.99 -6.75
CA LEU A 389 4.53 19.51 -5.93
C LEU A 389 5.86 18.80 -6.27
N CYS A 390 6.95 19.53 -6.12
CA CYS A 390 8.29 19.00 -6.01
C CYS A 390 9.03 19.74 -4.90
N ILE A 391 10.05 19.10 -4.34
CA ILE A 391 10.82 19.66 -3.24
C ILE A 391 12.28 19.16 -3.29
N ASP A 392 13.23 20.04 -2.99
CA ASP A 392 14.62 19.71 -2.72
C ASP A 392 14.98 20.28 -1.35
N HIS A 393 14.76 19.49 -0.32
CA HIS A 393 14.93 19.89 1.06
C HIS A 393 15.42 18.70 1.89
N ASP A 394 16.10 18.98 2.99
CA ASP A 394 16.53 17.95 3.93
C ASP A 394 15.37 17.52 4.82
N MET A 395 14.84 16.32 4.57
CA MET A 395 13.70 15.74 5.32
C MET A 395 14.05 15.44 6.78
N THR A 396 15.34 15.31 7.12
CA THR A 396 15.77 14.99 8.48
C THR A 396 15.58 16.17 9.42
N ILE A 397 15.54 17.40 8.92
CA ILE A 397 15.32 18.62 9.72
C ILE A 397 13.99 18.49 10.48
N ALA A 398 12.89 18.28 9.76
CA ALA A 398 11.58 18.14 10.40
C ALA A 398 11.47 16.86 11.25
N ALA A 399 12.11 15.78 10.84
CA ALA A 399 12.10 14.52 11.59
C ALA A 399 12.86 14.65 12.93
N GLU A 400 14.02 15.29 12.96
CA GLU A 400 14.77 15.54 14.20
C GLU A 400 14.05 16.53 15.10
N ASP A 401 13.46 17.59 14.53
CA ASP A 401 12.67 18.54 15.30
C ASP A 401 11.45 17.85 15.96
N ALA A 402 10.79 16.94 15.26
CA ALA A 402 9.67 16.17 15.81
C ALA A 402 10.08 15.27 16.99
N ILE A 403 11.30 14.73 16.98
CA ILE A 403 11.84 13.94 18.09
C ILE A 403 12.23 14.85 19.25
N ALA A 404 12.82 15.99 18.97
CA ALA A 404 13.29 16.95 19.96
C ALA A 404 12.15 17.68 20.68
N VAL A 405 10.92 17.57 20.21
CA VAL A 405 9.78 18.36 20.68
C VAL A 405 9.56 18.26 22.18
N LYS A 406 9.80 19.39 22.80
CA LYS A 406 9.14 19.86 24.01
C LYS A 406 8.75 21.35 23.90
N ASN A 407 9.01 21.99 22.78
CA ASN A 407 8.77 23.42 22.56
C ASN A 407 8.02 23.64 21.24
N GLU A 408 7.23 24.70 21.17
CA GLU A 408 6.43 25.09 19.99
C GLU A 408 7.26 25.56 18.78
N LYS A 409 8.59 25.62 18.91
CA LYS A 409 9.51 26.09 17.85
C LYS A 409 10.42 24.99 17.39
N PRO A 410 10.78 24.93 16.09
CA PRO A 410 11.79 24.03 15.58
C PRO A 410 13.11 24.17 16.36
N GLN A 411 13.66 23.05 16.83
CA GLN A 411 14.93 23.01 17.54
C GLN A 411 16.12 23.29 16.58
N SER A 412 15.97 22.88 15.31
CA SER A 412 16.91 23.19 14.24
C SER A 412 17.00 24.68 13.92
N GLY A 413 15.97 25.46 14.30
CA GLY A 413 15.80 26.85 13.92
C GLY A 413 15.50 27.07 12.43
N GLN A 414 15.21 25.98 11.70
CA GLN A 414 14.91 26.01 10.26
C GLN A 414 13.42 25.85 10.01
N GLU A 415 12.95 26.43 8.91
CA GLU A 415 11.57 26.25 8.49
C GLU A 415 11.39 24.86 7.86
N HIS A 416 10.28 24.18 8.21
CA HIS A 416 9.92 22.92 7.61
C HIS A 416 9.31 23.15 6.23
N TRP A 417 9.67 22.33 5.26
CA TRP A 417 9.28 22.48 3.86
C TRP A 417 7.76 22.53 3.64
N PHE A 418 7.00 21.90 4.52
CA PHE A 418 5.55 21.77 4.42
C PHE A 418 4.76 22.92 5.06
N ASN A 419 5.41 23.88 5.72
CA ASN A 419 4.71 24.96 6.44
C ASN A 419 3.81 25.80 5.51
N HIS A 420 4.26 26.04 4.28
CA HIS A 420 3.51 26.83 3.30
C HIS A 420 2.36 26.05 2.64
N LEU A 421 2.29 24.73 2.80
CA LEU A 421 1.20 23.91 2.23
C LEU A 421 -0.15 24.24 2.90
N THR A 422 -0.14 24.67 4.17
CA THR A 422 -1.35 25.04 4.90
C THR A 422 -2.09 26.20 4.25
N ASN A 423 -1.37 27.17 3.68
CA ASN A 423 -1.99 28.28 2.94
C ASN A 423 -2.75 27.77 1.71
N LEU A 424 -2.19 26.80 0.97
CA LEU A 424 -2.86 26.19 -0.18
C LEU A 424 -4.10 25.40 0.26
N MET A 425 -4.02 24.68 1.38
CA MET A 425 -5.17 23.98 1.96
C MET A 425 -6.30 24.94 2.34
N ASP A 426 -5.96 26.12 2.89
CA ASP A 426 -6.95 27.16 3.25
C ASP A 426 -7.57 27.83 2.01
N GLN A 427 -6.86 27.80 0.89
CA GLN A 427 -7.36 28.25 -0.41
C GLN A 427 -8.27 27.22 -1.09
N GLY A 428 -8.48 26.04 -0.49
CA GLY A 428 -9.41 25.02 -0.98
C GLY A 428 -8.74 23.84 -1.70
N VAL A 429 -7.43 23.66 -1.56
CA VAL A 429 -6.74 22.49 -2.11
C VAL A 429 -7.08 21.26 -1.27
N ASP A 430 -7.57 20.18 -1.90
CA ASP A 430 -8.03 18.94 -1.29
C ASP A 430 -6.96 17.83 -1.26
N GLY A 431 -5.79 18.08 -1.83
CA GLY A 431 -4.70 17.12 -1.85
C GLY A 431 -3.50 17.56 -2.68
N PHE A 432 -2.50 16.71 -2.73
CA PHE A 432 -1.27 16.99 -3.48
C PHE A 432 -0.80 15.76 -4.25
N LYS A 433 -0.23 16.01 -5.44
CA LYS A 433 0.60 15.04 -6.17
C LYS A 433 2.05 15.45 -5.92
N LEU A 434 2.80 14.67 -5.19
CA LEU A 434 4.20 14.91 -4.90
C LEU A 434 5.07 14.07 -5.84
N ASP A 435 5.78 14.76 -6.71
CA ASP A 435 6.80 14.15 -7.56
C ASP A 435 8.09 14.03 -6.77
N PRO A 436 8.77 12.85 -6.76
CA PRO A 436 10.00 12.67 -6.00
C PRO A 436 11.12 13.60 -6.47
N GLY A 437 11.11 13.99 -7.76
CA GLY A 437 12.04 14.91 -8.33
C GLY A 437 13.47 14.58 -7.94
N ARG A 438 14.18 15.55 -7.35
CA ARG A 438 15.59 15.44 -6.96
C ARG A 438 15.84 14.48 -5.79
N THR A 439 14.83 13.97 -5.11
CA THR A 439 15.05 12.99 -4.03
C THR A 439 15.39 11.59 -4.53
N LEU A 440 15.13 11.31 -5.81
CA LEU A 440 15.59 10.10 -6.49
C LEU A 440 16.98 10.25 -7.12
N ASP A 441 17.51 11.47 -7.21
CA ASP A 441 18.87 11.71 -7.66
C ASP A 441 19.84 11.35 -6.53
N GLU A 442 20.93 10.72 -6.88
CA GLU A 442 22.00 10.40 -5.92
C GLU A 442 22.85 11.66 -5.66
N HIS A 443 23.07 11.95 -4.39
CA HIS A 443 23.88 13.08 -3.94
C HIS A 443 24.97 12.63 -2.97
N PRO A 444 25.99 11.87 -3.43
CA PRO A 444 26.99 11.25 -2.55
C PRO A 444 27.71 12.22 -1.60
N GLU A 445 27.83 13.49 -2.02
CA GLU A 445 28.46 14.54 -1.21
C GLU A 445 27.54 15.20 -0.18
N ARG A 446 26.22 14.88 -0.25
CA ARG A 446 25.22 15.46 0.65
C ARG A 446 25.41 14.93 2.06
N LYS A 447 25.47 15.86 3.01
CA LYS A 447 25.37 15.57 4.44
C LYS A 447 24.06 16.12 4.95
N TYR A 448 23.30 15.27 5.60
CA TYR A 448 22.01 15.62 6.18
C TYR A 448 22.18 16.22 7.57
N TYR A 449 21.18 16.97 8.01
CA TYR A 449 21.16 17.62 9.33
C TYR A 449 21.33 16.63 10.48
N ASN A 450 20.77 15.41 10.35
CA ASN A 450 20.95 14.33 11.32
C ASN A 450 22.36 13.69 11.30
N GLY A 451 23.25 14.14 10.44
CA GLY A 451 24.60 13.61 10.26
C GLY A 451 24.71 12.40 9.31
N SER A 452 23.60 11.91 8.76
CA SER A 452 23.59 10.78 7.82
C SER A 452 24.15 11.17 6.44
N THR A 453 24.54 10.14 5.70
CA THR A 453 24.99 10.22 4.31
C THR A 453 23.83 10.01 3.35
N ASP A 454 24.04 10.31 2.06
CA ASP A 454 23.04 10.03 1.02
C ASP A 454 22.72 8.54 0.91
N ALA A 455 23.71 7.66 1.04
CA ALA A 455 23.50 6.21 1.04
C ALA A 455 22.55 5.72 2.14
N GLU A 456 22.46 6.42 3.27
CA GLU A 456 21.51 6.13 4.36
C GLU A 456 20.13 6.70 4.10
N MET A 457 20.08 7.86 3.45
CA MET A 457 18.85 8.65 3.34
C MET A 457 18.08 8.43 2.05
N HIS A 458 18.71 7.96 0.99
CA HIS A 458 18.13 7.86 -0.34
C HIS A 458 16.78 7.13 -0.36
N ASN A 459 16.75 5.86 0.09
CA ASN A 459 15.49 5.10 0.21
C ASN A 459 14.58 5.67 1.31
N LEU A 460 15.14 6.18 2.39
CA LEU A 460 14.37 6.71 3.51
C LEU A 460 13.61 8.00 3.15
N ASN A 461 14.19 8.86 2.31
CA ASN A 461 13.53 10.06 1.80
C ASN A 461 12.21 9.72 1.09
N GLN A 462 12.13 8.56 0.42
CA GLN A 462 10.94 8.10 -0.27
C GLN A 462 9.77 7.78 0.68
N VAL A 463 10.03 7.71 1.98
CA VAL A 463 9.01 7.54 3.03
C VAL A 463 8.77 8.83 3.80
N LEU A 464 9.83 9.58 4.09
CA LEU A 464 9.71 10.82 4.88
C LEU A 464 8.91 11.89 4.14
N LEU A 465 9.06 12.01 2.82
CA LEU A 465 8.30 12.96 2.00
C LEU A 465 6.79 12.76 2.13
N PRO A 466 6.21 11.60 1.74
CA PRO A 466 4.77 11.40 1.85
C PRO A 466 4.29 11.41 3.31
N LYS A 467 5.12 10.96 4.27
CA LYS A 467 4.80 11.04 5.70
C LYS A 467 4.59 12.48 6.15
N GLN A 468 5.56 13.36 5.91
CA GLN A 468 5.49 14.75 6.35
C GLN A 468 4.36 15.51 5.67
N MET A 469 4.11 15.25 4.38
CA MET A 469 2.99 15.84 3.65
C MET A 469 1.64 15.41 4.24
N GLN A 470 1.45 14.11 4.49
CA GLN A 470 0.20 13.57 5.04
C GLN A 470 -0.04 14.02 6.47
N GLU A 471 0.98 14.00 7.33
CA GLU A 471 0.86 14.46 8.72
C GLU A 471 0.47 15.93 8.79
N THR A 472 1.03 16.76 7.91
CA THR A 472 0.69 18.18 7.82
C THR A 472 -0.76 18.38 7.40
N PHE A 473 -1.22 17.68 6.35
CA PHE A 473 -2.60 17.79 5.89
C PHE A 473 -3.57 17.31 6.98
N ARG A 474 -3.30 16.16 7.57
CA ARG A 474 -4.09 15.60 8.67
C ARG A 474 -4.16 16.54 9.87
N GLY A 475 -3.02 17.11 10.27
CA GLY A 475 -2.95 18.04 11.40
C GLY A 475 -3.71 19.35 11.16
N HIS A 476 -3.70 19.86 9.93
CA HIS A 476 -4.31 21.13 9.58
C HIS A 476 -5.83 21.01 9.28
N LYS A 477 -6.22 20.01 8.48
CA LYS A 477 -7.62 19.86 8.02
C LYS A 477 -8.43 18.84 8.84
N GLY A 478 -7.79 17.90 9.51
CA GLY A 478 -8.46 16.86 10.30
C GLY A 478 -9.25 15.83 9.49
N ILE A 479 -9.13 15.85 8.17
CA ILE A 479 -9.81 14.95 7.25
C ILE A 479 -8.81 14.26 6.33
N ARG A 480 -9.25 13.17 5.68
CA ARG A 480 -8.47 12.46 4.66
C ARG A 480 -8.39 13.28 3.37
N ALA A 481 -7.26 13.23 2.73
CA ALA A 481 -6.97 13.94 1.49
C ALA A 481 -6.54 13.00 0.37
N PHE A 482 -6.53 13.48 -0.86
CA PHE A 482 -5.82 12.84 -1.94
C PHE A 482 -4.32 13.16 -1.79
N GLN A 483 -3.56 12.21 -1.24
CA GLN A 483 -2.12 12.31 -1.12
C GLN A 483 -1.49 11.29 -2.06
N HIS A 484 -0.93 11.77 -3.15
CA HIS A 484 -0.31 10.95 -4.18
C HIS A 484 1.20 11.20 -4.21
N TYR A 485 1.97 10.15 -4.13
CA TYR A 485 3.43 10.18 -4.23
C TYR A 485 3.90 9.28 -5.39
N CYS A 486 4.69 9.86 -6.31
CA CYS A 486 5.26 9.13 -7.43
C CYS A 486 6.56 8.43 -7.02
N GLY A 487 6.48 7.55 -6.04
CA GLY A 487 7.62 6.84 -5.48
C GLY A 487 7.24 6.07 -4.22
N GLY A 488 8.22 5.55 -3.51
CA GLY A 488 8.01 4.89 -2.24
C GLY A 488 9.14 3.96 -1.80
N TYR A 489 9.02 3.51 -0.56
CA TYR A 489 9.84 2.48 0.08
C TYR A 489 9.02 1.82 1.19
N ALA A 490 9.59 0.86 1.92
CA ALA A 490 8.90 0.21 3.04
C ALA A 490 8.29 1.21 4.02
N GLY A 491 6.98 1.17 4.21
CA GLY A 491 6.23 2.08 5.07
C GLY A 491 5.49 3.21 4.34
N SER A 492 5.84 3.53 3.09
CA SER A 492 5.18 4.62 2.36
C SER A 492 3.71 4.36 2.06
N GLN A 493 3.28 3.08 1.98
CA GLN A 493 1.87 2.69 1.84
C GLN A 493 0.96 3.25 2.95
N HIS A 494 1.52 3.59 4.10
CA HIS A 494 0.79 4.15 5.24
C HIS A 494 0.43 5.63 5.06
N TRP A 495 1.14 6.33 4.18
CA TRP A 495 1.08 7.79 4.10
C TRP A 495 0.35 8.33 2.88
N GLY A 496 0.06 7.49 1.90
CA GLY A 496 -0.64 7.96 0.71
C GLY A 496 -0.88 6.88 -0.35
N ALA A 497 -1.33 7.34 -1.50
CA ALA A 497 -1.38 6.58 -2.73
C ALA A 497 -0.05 6.69 -3.48
N SER A 498 0.23 5.74 -4.36
CA SER A 498 1.44 5.76 -5.19
C SER A 498 1.12 5.43 -6.65
N THR A 499 1.98 5.91 -7.54
CA THR A 499 2.05 5.45 -8.93
C THR A 499 3.43 4.88 -9.21
N SER A 500 3.50 4.09 -10.28
CA SER A 500 4.78 3.62 -10.81
C SER A 500 5.57 4.71 -11.56
N GLY A 501 5.27 5.98 -11.28
CA GLY A 501 5.88 7.14 -11.93
C GLY A 501 5.59 7.24 -13.41
N ASP A 502 6.48 7.88 -14.18
CA ASP A 502 6.34 8.13 -15.63
C ASP A 502 6.52 6.85 -16.47
N ASN A 503 5.99 5.73 -16.02
CA ASN A 503 6.07 4.44 -16.70
C ASN A 503 4.86 4.15 -17.61
N GLY A 504 3.90 5.07 -17.62
CA GLY A 504 2.69 4.97 -18.43
C GLY A 504 1.70 3.90 -17.94
N GLY A 505 0.67 3.67 -18.74
CA GLY A 505 -0.45 2.75 -18.46
C GLY A 505 -0.39 1.43 -19.22
N GLY A 506 0.79 1.03 -19.69
CA GLY A 506 1.00 -0.18 -20.48
C GLY A 506 1.33 -1.43 -19.66
N LYS A 507 1.99 -2.38 -20.32
CA LYS A 507 2.35 -3.68 -19.72
C LYS A 507 3.30 -3.54 -18.53
N ASP A 508 4.24 -2.60 -18.57
CA ASP A 508 5.21 -2.39 -17.50
C ASP A 508 4.52 -1.94 -16.21
N ALA A 509 3.55 -1.03 -16.32
CA ALA A 509 2.72 -0.63 -15.19
C ALA A 509 1.95 -1.81 -14.56
N LEU A 510 1.52 -2.77 -15.38
CA LEU A 510 0.81 -3.95 -14.86
C LEU A 510 1.70 -4.82 -13.98
N TYR A 511 2.98 -5.05 -14.35
CA TYR A 511 3.93 -5.73 -13.48
C TYR A 511 4.10 -5.01 -12.14
N ASP A 512 4.27 -3.68 -12.19
CA ASP A 512 4.41 -2.86 -10.98
C ASP A 512 3.18 -2.97 -10.09
N GLN A 513 1.96 -2.87 -10.65
CA GLN A 513 0.71 -2.99 -9.87
C GLN A 513 0.60 -4.34 -9.14
N LEU A 514 0.93 -5.45 -9.82
CA LEU A 514 0.85 -6.78 -9.24
C LEU A 514 1.92 -7.01 -8.17
N ASN A 515 3.16 -6.60 -8.41
CA ASN A 515 4.26 -6.74 -7.45
C ASN A 515 4.07 -5.83 -6.23
N LEU A 516 3.56 -4.61 -6.41
CA LEU A 516 3.22 -3.70 -5.32
C LEU A 516 2.08 -4.26 -4.46
N GLY A 517 1.03 -4.81 -5.08
CA GLY A 517 -0.04 -5.50 -4.36
C GLY A 517 0.49 -6.67 -3.51
N LEU A 518 1.42 -7.46 -4.06
CA LEU A 518 2.12 -8.54 -3.34
C LEU A 518 3.10 -8.02 -2.27
N SER A 519 3.35 -6.73 -2.24
CA SER A 519 4.20 -6.04 -1.25
C SER A 519 3.38 -5.19 -0.26
N GLY A 520 2.06 -5.37 -0.19
CA GLY A 520 1.19 -4.71 0.79
C GLY A 520 0.74 -3.30 0.40
N PHE A 521 0.92 -2.85 -0.84
CA PHE A 521 0.33 -1.62 -1.35
C PHE A 521 -1.11 -1.85 -1.81
N VAL A 522 -2.02 -0.97 -1.38
CA VAL A 522 -3.45 -1.02 -1.70
C VAL A 522 -3.84 0.06 -2.71
N ASN A 523 -3.26 1.25 -2.58
CA ASN A 523 -3.62 2.45 -3.33
C ASN A 523 -2.60 2.75 -4.42
N THR A 524 -2.50 1.86 -5.42
CA THR A 524 -1.57 2.03 -6.55
C THR A 524 -2.31 2.40 -7.82
N SER A 525 -1.66 3.11 -8.73
CA SER A 525 -2.18 3.45 -10.05
C SER A 525 -1.04 3.59 -11.07
N ALA A 526 -1.38 4.02 -12.28
CA ALA A 526 -0.47 4.32 -13.36
C ALA A 526 -0.98 5.51 -14.17
N ASP A 527 -0.17 6.07 -15.03
CA ASP A 527 -0.56 7.10 -15.99
C ASP A 527 -1.36 6.46 -17.12
N VAL A 528 -2.66 6.38 -16.94
CA VAL A 528 -3.57 5.70 -17.85
C VAL A 528 -3.53 6.36 -19.24
N LEU A 529 -3.45 5.54 -20.29
CA LEU A 529 -3.29 5.89 -21.71
C LEU A 529 -1.89 6.34 -22.13
N GLU A 530 -0.98 6.59 -21.21
CA GLU A 530 0.40 6.88 -21.58
C GLU A 530 1.11 5.61 -22.09
N TYR A 531 1.89 5.74 -23.17
CA TYR A 531 2.68 4.67 -23.77
C TYR A 531 1.91 3.38 -24.13
N VAL A 532 0.61 3.48 -24.40
CA VAL A 532 -0.21 2.36 -24.87
C VAL A 532 -0.48 2.49 -26.39
N THR A 533 -0.51 1.37 -27.08
CA THR A 533 -0.81 1.31 -28.53
C THR A 533 -2.31 1.13 -28.83
N ASP A 534 -3.07 0.62 -27.86
CA ASP A 534 -4.53 0.46 -27.93
C ASP A 534 -5.17 1.19 -26.75
N ASN A 535 -5.77 2.35 -27.04
CA ASN A 535 -6.42 3.19 -26.04
C ASN A 535 -7.52 2.46 -25.27
N LYS A 536 -8.29 1.58 -25.92
CA LYS A 536 -9.36 0.82 -25.24
C LYS A 536 -8.78 -0.16 -24.23
N ALA A 537 -7.66 -0.83 -24.57
CA ALA A 537 -6.97 -1.71 -23.63
C ALA A 537 -6.36 -0.93 -22.46
N GLY A 538 -5.79 0.24 -22.73
CA GLY A 538 -5.32 1.17 -21.69
C GLY A 538 -6.45 1.65 -20.76
N MET A 539 -7.62 2.01 -21.32
CA MET A 539 -8.82 2.35 -20.54
C MET A 539 -9.26 1.17 -19.66
N HIS A 540 -9.28 -0.05 -20.25
CA HIS A 540 -9.69 -1.25 -19.49
C HIS A 540 -8.77 -1.50 -18.29
N LEU A 541 -7.45 -1.43 -18.48
CA LEU A 541 -6.51 -1.52 -17.36
C LEU A 541 -6.79 -0.39 -16.34
N GLY A 542 -6.77 0.86 -16.78
CA GLY A 542 -6.83 2.03 -15.90
C GLY A 542 -8.08 2.06 -15.03
N PHE A 543 -9.26 1.82 -15.62
CA PHE A 543 -10.52 1.85 -14.88
C PHE A 543 -10.70 0.66 -13.92
N PHE A 544 -9.84 -0.36 -13.96
CA PHE A 544 -9.77 -1.46 -13.00
C PHE A 544 -8.47 -1.44 -12.15
N LEU A 545 -7.82 -0.27 -12.02
CA LEU A 545 -6.82 -0.01 -10.99
C LEU A 545 -7.49 0.50 -9.69
N PRO A 546 -6.80 0.50 -8.54
CA PRO A 546 -7.36 0.98 -7.27
C PRO A 546 -7.93 2.39 -7.35
N TRP A 547 -7.27 3.30 -8.02
CA TRP A 547 -7.78 4.63 -8.41
C TRP A 547 -7.35 4.94 -9.84
N VAL A 548 -7.94 5.94 -10.49
CA VAL A 548 -7.73 6.21 -11.92
C VAL A 548 -7.28 7.62 -12.13
N GLN A 549 -6.19 7.79 -12.86
CA GLN A 549 -5.80 9.09 -13.38
C GLN A 549 -5.59 9.03 -14.87
N ILE A 550 -6.04 10.07 -15.55
CA ILE A 550 -5.60 10.43 -16.90
C ILE A 550 -4.98 11.82 -16.83
N ASN A 551 -3.98 12.04 -17.63
CA ASN A 551 -3.43 13.38 -17.79
C ASN A 551 -3.49 13.82 -19.25
N SER A 552 -3.52 15.12 -19.47
CA SER A 552 -3.49 15.69 -20.80
C SER A 552 -2.06 16.06 -21.26
N TRP A 553 -1.07 15.53 -20.56
CA TRP A 553 0.31 16.00 -20.60
C TRP A 553 0.98 15.92 -21.98
N TYR A 554 0.96 14.75 -22.61
CA TYR A 554 1.61 14.53 -23.91
C TYR A 554 0.65 14.51 -25.10
N SER A 555 -0.54 13.96 -24.90
CA SER A 555 -1.41 13.50 -26.00
C SER A 555 -2.82 14.04 -25.93
N LEU A 556 -3.08 15.06 -25.10
CA LEU A 556 -4.40 15.67 -24.97
C LEU A 556 -5.50 14.59 -24.79
N HIS A 557 -5.30 13.70 -23.83
CA HIS A 557 -6.22 12.59 -23.52
C HIS A 557 -7.59 13.04 -22.99
N HIS A 558 -8.06 14.18 -23.44
CA HIS A 558 -9.42 14.63 -23.22
C HIS A 558 -10.38 13.69 -23.93
N PRO A 559 -11.37 13.10 -23.24
CA PRO A 559 -12.28 12.13 -23.87
C PRO A 559 -13.00 12.66 -25.12
N TRP A 560 -13.26 13.95 -25.19
CA TRP A 560 -13.95 14.58 -26.33
C TRP A 560 -13.07 14.78 -27.58
N PHE A 561 -11.76 14.61 -27.48
CA PHE A 561 -10.84 14.60 -28.62
C PHE A 561 -10.62 13.19 -29.19
N MET A 562 -11.07 12.17 -28.45
CA MET A 562 -10.96 10.78 -28.89
C MET A 562 -11.93 10.48 -30.06
N PRO A 563 -11.61 9.48 -30.90
CA PRO A 563 -12.56 8.92 -31.86
C PRO A 563 -13.89 8.53 -31.17
N PRO A 564 -15.04 8.62 -31.87
CA PRO A 564 -16.35 8.41 -31.22
C PRO A 564 -16.49 7.11 -30.43
N ILE A 565 -15.95 5.99 -30.93
CA ILE A 565 -16.03 4.70 -30.25
C ILE A 565 -15.18 4.69 -28.98
N GLU A 566 -14.02 5.33 -29.00
CA GLU A 566 -13.15 5.43 -27.81
C GLU A 566 -13.77 6.35 -26.77
N LYS A 567 -14.35 7.49 -27.18
CA LYS A 567 -15.09 8.39 -26.27
C LYS A 567 -16.24 7.67 -25.57
N GLU A 568 -17.04 6.90 -26.31
CA GLU A 568 -18.12 6.09 -25.71
C GLU A 568 -17.59 5.00 -24.79
N THR A 569 -16.48 4.36 -25.16
CA THR A 569 -15.79 3.37 -24.33
C THR A 569 -15.31 4.01 -23.03
N PHE A 570 -14.70 5.18 -23.10
CA PHE A 570 -14.24 5.93 -21.93
C PHE A 570 -15.40 6.29 -21.00
N ARG A 571 -16.48 6.88 -21.56
CA ARG A 571 -17.70 7.21 -20.80
C ARG A 571 -18.28 5.98 -20.10
N TYR A 572 -18.37 4.86 -20.81
CA TYR A 572 -18.87 3.61 -20.23
C TYR A 572 -18.02 3.14 -19.06
N TYR A 573 -16.69 3.13 -19.19
CA TYR A 573 -15.82 2.71 -18.09
C TYR A 573 -15.86 3.67 -16.90
N ALA A 574 -15.91 4.97 -17.15
CA ALA A 574 -16.06 5.97 -16.08
C ALA A 574 -17.37 5.77 -15.29
N GLN A 575 -18.50 5.53 -16.00
CA GLN A 575 -19.79 5.24 -15.37
C GLN A 575 -19.78 3.89 -14.63
N LEU A 576 -19.19 2.83 -15.22
CA LEU A 576 -19.04 1.54 -14.57
C LEU A 576 -18.22 1.66 -13.29
N ARG A 577 -17.09 2.38 -13.34
CA ARG A 577 -16.26 2.61 -12.17
C ARG A 577 -17.01 3.36 -11.06
N ASN A 578 -17.68 4.44 -11.41
CA ASN A 578 -18.47 5.20 -10.45
C ASN A 578 -19.57 4.32 -9.82
N SER A 579 -20.24 3.48 -10.62
CA SER A 579 -21.20 2.48 -10.09
C SER A 579 -20.56 1.49 -9.14
N LEU A 580 -19.34 1.02 -9.41
CA LEU A 580 -18.61 0.07 -8.55
C LEU A 580 -18.05 0.71 -7.26
N SER A 581 -18.28 1.99 -7.01
CA SER A 581 -17.73 2.70 -5.85
C SER A 581 -17.96 1.98 -4.51
N PRO A 582 -19.13 1.41 -4.17
CA PRO A 582 -19.27 0.67 -2.90
C PRO A 582 -18.41 -0.57 -2.83
N TYR A 583 -18.29 -1.30 -3.94
CA TYR A 583 -17.46 -2.50 -4.04
C TYR A 583 -15.97 -2.18 -3.90
N ILE A 584 -15.51 -1.15 -4.63
CA ILE A 584 -14.10 -0.69 -4.60
C ILE A 584 -13.74 -0.17 -3.20
N TYR A 585 -14.62 0.65 -2.63
CA TYR A 585 -14.36 1.27 -1.34
C TYR A 585 -14.39 0.26 -0.19
N SER A 586 -15.29 -0.74 -0.26
CA SER A 586 -15.29 -1.87 0.68
C SER A 586 -13.97 -2.66 0.63
N ALA A 587 -13.44 -2.92 -0.56
CA ALA A 587 -12.13 -3.54 -0.73
C ALA A 587 -10.97 -2.65 -0.23
N ALA A 588 -11.09 -1.32 -0.36
CA ALA A 588 -10.12 -0.37 0.18
C ALA A 588 -10.11 -0.37 1.73
N ILE A 589 -11.29 -0.43 2.37
CA ILE A 589 -11.40 -0.57 3.83
C ILE A 589 -10.77 -1.88 4.29
N GLU A 590 -11.07 -3.01 3.64
CA GLU A 590 -10.40 -4.30 3.90
C GLU A 590 -8.88 -4.16 3.79
N GLY A 591 -8.41 -3.54 2.71
CA GLY A 591 -6.99 -3.31 2.46
C GLY A 591 -6.32 -2.45 3.52
N SER A 592 -6.98 -1.38 3.99
CA SER A 592 -6.46 -0.52 5.07
C SER A 592 -6.33 -1.25 6.42
N GLN A 593 -7.07 -2.34 6.61
CA GLN A 593 -7.02 -3.14 7.83
C GLN A 593 -6.01 -4.29 7.75
N THR A 594 -5.84 -4.87 6.55
CA THR A 594 -5.17 -6.16 6.36
C THR A 594 -3.98 -6.12 5.40
N GLY A 595 -3.83 -5.07 4.60
CA GLY A 595 -2.87 -5.01 3.49
C GLY A 595 -3.31 -5.77 2.25
N MET A 596 -4.53 -6.37 2.23
CA MET A 596 -5.05 -7.06 1.05
C MET A 596 -5.26 -6.05 -0.08
N PRO A 597 -4.60 -6.18 -1.24
CA PRO A 597 -4.73 -5.22 -2.32
C PRO A 597 -6.09 -5.30 -3.01
N ILE A 598 -6.52 -4.18 -3.62
CA ILE A 598 -7.70 -4.14 -4.49
C ILE A 598 -7.40 -4.90 -5.79
N VAL A 599 -6.21 -4.68 -6.37
CA VAL A 599 -5.67 -5.45 -7.50
C VAL A 599 -4.90 -6.65 -6.94
N ARG A 600 -5.51 -7.82 -6.96
CA ARG A 600 -4.96 -9.05 -6.37
C ARG A 600 -4.31 -9.90 -7.45
N ALA A 601 -3.00 -10.07 -7.41
CA ALA A 601 -2.30 -11.01 -8.28
C ALA A 601 -2.91 -12.42 -8.15
N MET A 602 -2.97 -13.15 -9.26
CA MET A 602 -3.61 -14.47 -9.29
C MET A 602 -3.05 -15.46 -8.27
N PRO A 603 -1.72 -15.55 -8.01
CA PRO A 603 -1.19 -16.45 -6.99
C PRO A 603 -1.61 -16.07 -5.56
N LEU A 604 -1.91 -14.79 -5.28
CA LEU A 604 -2.46 -14.36 -3.98
C LEU A 604 -3.92 -14.78 -3.81
N ALA A 605 -4.71 -14.70 -4.89
CA ALA A 605 -6.13 -15.06 -4.88
C ALA A 605 -6.37 -16.59 -4.95
N PHE A 606 -5.46 -17.33 -5.59
CA PHE A 606 -5.56 -18.79 -5.82
C PHE A 606 -4.23 -19.47 -5.52
N PRO A 607 -3.75 -19.47 -4.25
CA PRO A 607 -2.40 -19.91 -3.88
C PRO A 607 -2.13 -21.41 -4.15
N ASP A 608 -3.17 -22.24 -4.19
CA ASP A 608 -3.08 -23.67 -4.42
C ASP A 608 -3.05 -24.06 -5.91
N ASP A 609 -3.33 -23.12 -6.81
CA ASP A 609 -3.33 -23.36 -8.25
C ASP A 609 -2.02 -22.91 -8.90
N ARG A 610 -1.12 -23.86 -9.12
CA ARG A 610 0.22 -23.62 -9.69
C ARG A 610 0.20 -22.92 -11.05
N LYS A 611 -0.90 -23.02 -11.80
CA LYS A 611 -1.03 -22.33 -13.09
C LYS A 611 -1.16 -20.83 -12.94
N THR A 612 -1.42 -20.36 -11.72
CA THR A 612 -1.52 -18.92 -11.41
C THR A 612 -0.19 -18.27 -11.05
N ASP A 613 0.87 -19.05 -10.80
CA ASP A 613 2.12 -18.59 -10.19
C ASP A 613 2.75 -17.35 -10.84
N ASN A 614 2.64 -17.21 -12.16
CA ASN A 614 3.22 -16.08 -12.90
C ASN A 614 2.27 -15.54 -14.00
N LEU A 615 0.96 -15.45 -13.69
CA LEU A 615 -0.03 -14.87 -14.60
C LEU A 615 -0.02 -13.35 -14.44
N ILE A 616 0.36 -12.66 -15.51
CA ILE A 616 0.58 -11.21 -15.50
C ILE A 616 -0.60 -10.47 -16.13
N TYR A 617 -1.16 -11.00 -17.23
CA TYR A 617 -2.22 -10.31 -17.98
C TYR A 617 -3.62 -10.50 -17.41
N GLN A 618 -3.71 -10.93 -16.16
CA GLN A 618 -4.97 -11.08 -15.44
C GLN A 618 -4.78 -10.98 -13.92
N TYR A 619 -5.80 -10.47 -13.24
CA TYR A 619 -5.82 -10.31 -11.79
C TYR A 619 -7.25 -10.30 -11.26
N MET A 620 -7.42 -10.50 -9.95
CA MET A 620 -8.70 -10.24 -9.31
C MET A 620 -8.79 -8.76 -8.90
N PHE A 621 -9.89 -8.11 -9.24
CA PHE A 621 -10.27 -6.79 -8.77
C PHE A 621 -11.28 -6.95 -7.63
N GLY A 622 -10.83 -6.74 -6.39
CA GLY A 622 -11.52 -7.23 -5.20
C GLY A 622 -11.59 -8.77 -5.21
N GLU A 623 -12.62 -9.34 -4.62
CA GLU A 623 -12.75 -10.80 -4.49
C GLU A 623 -13.57 -11.46 -5.61
N ASN A 624 -14.37 -10.69 -6.37
CA ASN A 624 -15.43 -11.22 -7.22
C ASN A 624 -15.24 -10.95 -8.73
N LEU A 625 -14.42 -9.97 -9.10
CA LEU A 625 -14.18 -9.61 -10.51
C LEU A 625 -12.80 -10.06 -10.95
N MET A 626 -12.69 -10.78 -12.05
CA MET A 626 -11.41 -11.09 -12.69
C MET A 626 -11.28 -10.26 -13.96
N VAL A 627 -10.19 -9.50 -14.03
CA VAL A 627 -9.87 -8.57 -15.11
C VAL A 627 -8.77 -9.17 -15.97
N GLY A 628 -9.00 -9.25 -17.26
CA GLY A 628 -8.01 -9.66 -18.25
C GLY A 628 -7.62 -8.48 -19.13
N VAL A 629 -6.32 -8.19 -19.23
CA VAL A 629 -5.79 -7.03 -19.90
C VAL A 629 -4.78 -7.43 -20.97
N PHE A 630 -4.74 -6.68 -22.07
CA PHE A 630 -3.81 -6.88 -23.20
C PHE A 630 -3.80 -8.31 -23.79
N SER A 631 -4.88 -9.06 -23.58
CA SER A 631 -5.04 -10.44 -24.03
C SER A 631 -6.52 -10.77 -24.24
N ASP A 632 -6.82 -11.59 -25.23
CA ASP A 632 -8.14 -12.20 -25.48
C ASP A 632 -8.25 -13.62 -24.90
N SER A 633 -7.22 -14.05 -24.17
CA SER A 633 -7.14 -15.36 -23.55
C SER A 633 -6.87 -15.21 -22.06
N LEU A 634 -7.65 -15.93 -21.22
CA LEU A 634 -7.50 -15.97 -19.77
C LEU A 634 -7.47 -17.41 -19.25
N TYR A 635 -6.70 -17.63 -18.21
CA TYR A 635 -6.82 -18.83 -17.39
C TYR A 635 -7.93 -18.60 -16.34
N LEU A 636 -8.99 -19.39 -16.42
CA LEU A 636 -10.05 -19.42 -15.41
C LEU A 636 -9.65 -20.44 -14.34
N PRO A 637 -9.37 -20.06 -13.07
CA PRO A 637 -9.17 -21.01 -11.97
C PRO A 637 -10.40 -21.90 -11.77
N LYS A 638 -10.23 -23.05 -11.08
CA LYS A 638 -11.33 -23.99 -10.82
C LYS A 638 -12.57 -23.29 -10.21
N GLY A 639 -13.74 -23.67 -10.65
CA GLY A 639 -15.04 -23.07 -10.30
C GLY A 639 -15.81 -22.64 -11.53
N ASN A 640 -16.91 -21.93 -11.32
CA ASN A 640 -17.72 -21.37 -12.41
C ASN A 640 -17.50 -19.86 -12.52
N TRP A 641 -17.44 -19.38 -13.76
CA TRP A 641 -17.21 -17.98 -14.11
C TRP A 641 -18.27 -17.49 -15.07
N ILE A 642 -18.58 -16.23 -15.04
CA ILE A 642 -19.56 -15.59 -15.94
C ILE A 642 -18.84 -14.49 -16.67
N ASN A 643 -18.81 -14.56 -18.01
CA ASN A 643 -18.32 -13.46 -18.83
C ASN A 643 -19.23 -12.24 -18.61
N TYR A 644 -18.67 -11.15 -18.09
CA TYR A 644 -19.44 -9.97 -17.72
C TYR A 644 -20.13 -9.30 -18.92
N TRP A 645 -19.50 -9.43 -20.11
CA TRP A 645 -20.01 -8.78 -21.33
C TRP A 645 -21.15 -9.57 -21.98
N SER A 646 -21.02 -10.88 -22.06
CA SER A 646 -22.01 -11.76 -22.75
C SER A 646 -23.01 -12.41 -21.80
N GLY A 647 -22.73 -12.49 -20.50
CA GLY A 647 -23.51 -13.27 -19.55
C GLY A 647 -23.26 -14.78 -19.63
N GLU A 648 -22.37 -15.25 -20.50
CA GLU A 648 -22.07 -16.67 -20.69
C GLU A 648 -21.41 -17.27 -19.46
N LYS A 649 -21.91 -18.41 -18.99
CA LYS A 649 -21.33 -19.16 -17.88
C LYS A 649 -20.32 -20.17 -18.41
N MET A 650 -19.12 -20.16 -17.82
CA MET A 650 -17.98 -20.99 -18.20
C MET A 650 -17.46 -21.76 -17.00
N GLU A 651 -17.08 -23.03 -17.21
CA GLU A 651 -16.36 -23.82 -16.23
C GLU A 651 -14.87 -23.48 -16.27
N GLY A 652 -14.26 -23.28 -15.08
CA GLY A 652 -12.84 -23.01 -14.92
C GLY A 652 -11.95 -24.25 -14.91
N GLY A 653 -10.70 -24.09 -14.46
CA GLY A 653 -9.62 -25.10 -14.53
C GLY A 653 -8.89 -25.10 -15.88
N LYS A 654 -9.20 -24.17 -16.78
CA LYS A 654 -8.69 -24.11 -18.17
C LYS A 654 -8.49 -22.68 -18.66
N THR A 655 -7.67 -22.53 -19.68
CA THR A 655 -7.58 -21.28 -20.45
C THR A 655 -8.76 -21.21 -21.43
N VAL A 656 -9.40 -20.04 -21.48
CA VAL A 656 -10.47 -19.71 -22.40
C VAL A 656 -10.04 -18.60 -23.34
N HIS A 657 -10.55 -18.62 -24.57
CA HIS A 657 -10.36 -17.58 -25.57
C HIS A 657 -11.73 -16.94 -25.82
N CYS A 658 -11.85 -15.63 -25.61
CA CYS A 658 -13.11 -14.93 -25.70
C CYS A 658 -12.99 -13.67 -26.57
N LYS A 659 -14.01 -13.44 -27.42
CA LYS A 659 -14.08 -12.22 -28.19
C LYS A 659 -14.31 -11.02 -27.26
N ILE A 660 -13.43 -10.04 -27.35
CA ILE A 660 -13.62 -8.74 -26.69
C ILE A 660 -14.60 -7.94 -27.54
N PRO A 661 -15.69 -7.38 -26.98
CA PRO A 661 -16.58 -6.51 -27.71
C PRO A 661 -15.84 -5.28 -28.28
N GLU A 662 -16.26 -4.81 -29.44
CA GLU A 662 -15.58 -3.70 -30.15
C GLU A 662 -15.44 -2.43 -29.30
N ASN A 663 -16.42 -2.15 -28.46
CA ASN A 663 -16.44 -1.01 -27.55
C ASN A 663 -15.95 -1.37 -26.13
N ARG A 664 -15.07 -2.37 -26.00
CA ARG A 664 -14.40 -2.75 -24.75
C ARG A 664 -12.90 -2.93 -25.01
N GLY A 665 -12.10 -2.88 -23.95
CA GLY A 665 -10.64 -2.96 -24.06
C GLY A 665 -10.02 -4.24 -23.51
N GLY A 666 -10.82 -5.12 -22.90
CA GLY A 666 -10.32 -6.34 -22.28
C GLY A 666 -11.42 -7.27 -21.82
N LEU A 667 -11.03 -8.38 -21.22
CA LEU A 667 -11.93 -9.38 -20.69
C LEU A 667 -12.29 -9.07 -19.23
N LEU A 668 -13.54 -9.30 -18.87
CA LEU A 668 -14.03 -9.17 -17.51
C LEU A 668 -14.91 -10.37 -17.17
N PHE A 669 -14.60 -11.04 -16.10
CA PHE A 669 -15.36 -12.18 -15.58
C PHE A 669 -15.84 -11.93 -14.15
N VAL A 670 -17.00 -12.48 -13.85
CA VAL A 670 -17.58 -12.53 -12.51
C VAL A 670 -17.45 -13.94 -11.98
N LYS A 671 -16.99 -14.09 -10.75
CA LYS A 671 -17.00 -15.36 -10.06
C LYS A 671 -18.45 -15.80 -9.80
N SER A 672 -18.81 -17.03 -10.12
CA SER A 672 -20.13 -17.54 -9.76
C SER A 672 -20.28 -17.55 -8.23
N GLY A 673 -21.44 -17.15 -7.72
CA GLY A 673 -21.67 -16.88 -6.31
C GLY A 673 -21.40 -15.42 -5.91
N ALA A 674 -20.94 -14.56 -6.80
CA ALA A 674 -20.65 -13.17 -6.49
C ALA A 674 -21.91 -12.38 -6.09
N ILE A 675 -21.73 -11.50 -5.10
CA ILE A 675 -22.68 -10.43 -4.75
C ILE A 675 -21.88 -9.15 -4.83
N ILE A 676 -22.26 -8.27 -5.78
CA ILE A 676 -21.50 -7.03 -6.07
C ILE A 676 -22.40 -5.84 -5.77
N PRO A 677 -22.14 -5.09 -4.69
CA PRO A 677 -22.86 -3.85 -4.41
C PRO A 677 -22.42 -2.76 -5.38
N VAL A 678 -23.38 -2.08 -5.98
CA VAL A 678 -23.15 -0.98 -6.91
C VAL A 678 -24.13 0.16 -6.65
N LEU A 679 -23.79 1.36 -7.09
CA LEU A 679 -24.67 2.52 -7.13
C LEU A 679 -25.21 2.74 -8.55
N LYS A 680 -26.31 3.48 -8.67
CA LYS A 680 -26.67 4.09 -9.95
C LYS A 680 -25.58 5.11 -10.29
N PRO A 681 -25.09 5.18 -11.53
CA PRO A 681 -24.05 6.12 -11.92
C PRO A 681 -24.45 7.56 -11.62
N MET A 682 -23.51 8.32 -11.05
CA MET A 682 -23.62 9.75 -10.81
C MET A 682 -22.37 10.46 -11.36
N LEU A 683 -22.40 11.76 -11.48
CA LEU A 683 -21.28 12.51 -12.07
C LEU A 683 -20.10 12.68 -11.12
N TYR A 684 -20.36 12.58 -9.81
CA TYR A 684 -19.33 12.52 -8.76
C TYR A 684 -19.92 11.91 -7.49
N ILE A 685 -19.08 11.34 -6.65
CA ILE A 685 -19.49 10.75 -5.37
C ILE A 685 -20.03 11.85 -4.44
N GLY A 686 -21.29 11.69 -4.02
CA GLY A 686 -22.01 12.66 -3.21
C GLY A 686 -22.90 13.63 -3.99
N GLU A 687 -23.03 13.48 -5.32
CA GLU A 687 -24.03 14.21 -6.12
C GLU A 687 -25.45 13.94 -5.63
N HIS A 688 -25.72 12.71 -5.25
CA HIS A 688 -26.99 12.27 -4.68
C HIS A 688 -26.76 11.44 -3.42
N PRO A 689 -27.75 11.38 -2.49
CA PRO A 689 -27.70 10.48 -1.37
C PRO A 689 -27.52 9.03 -1.82
N THR A 690 -26.73 8.25 -1.09
CA THR A 690 -26.48 6.81 -1.36
C THR A 690 -27.42 5.92 -0.53
N ASP A 691 -28.69 6.30 -0.43
CA ASP A 691 -29.74 5.59 0.27
C ASP A 691 -30.28 4.36 -0.50
N THR A 692 -29.98 4.29 -1.81
CA THR A 692 -30.34 3.16 -2.66
C THR A 692 -29.08 2.41 -3.09
N LEU A 693 -29.00 1.13 -2.71
CA LEU A 693 -27.90 0.23 -3.08
C LEU A 693 -28.42 -0.85 -4.05
N VAL A 694 -27.76 -0.97 -5.20
CA VAL A 694 -28.05 -2.05 -6.15
C VAL A 694 -27.15 -3.24 -5.84
N LEU A 695 -27.71 -4.44 -5.70
CA LEU A 695 -26.99 -5.69 -5.46
C LEU A 695 -27.07 -6.57 -6.71
N LYS A 696 -25.95 -6.68 -7.44
CA LYS A 696 -25.83 -7.63 -8.54
C LYS A 696 -25.48 -9.00 -7.99
N VAL A 697 -26.39 -9.96 -8.12
CA VAL A 697 -26.26 -11.29 -7.54
C VAL A 697 -26.14 -12.33 -8.65
N TYR A 698 -25.12 -13.18 -8.53
CA TYR A 698 -24.84 -14.29 -9.44
C TYR A 698 -24.93 -15.62 -8.68
N PRO A 699 -26.14 -16.16 -8.47
CA PRO A 699 -26.37 -17.23 -7.51
C PRO A 699 -25.55 -18.50 -7.74
N GLU A 700 -25.09 -19.11 -6.66
CA GLU A 700 -24.47 -20.43 -6.59
C GLU A 700 -25.04 -21.14 -5.33
N LYS A 701 -24.59 -22.38 -5.03
CA LYS A 701 -25.08 -23.19 -3.91
C LYS A 701 -25.15 -22.42 -2.59
N GLN A 702 -24.06 -21.75 -2.28
CA GLN A 702 -23.94 -20.84 -1.13
C GLN A 702 -22.92 -19.75 -1.45
N SER A 703 -23.26 -18.51 -1.15
CA SER A 703 -22.37 -17.38 -1.31
C SER A 703 -22.63 -16.30 -0.26
N THR A 704 -21.59 -15.55 0.06
CA THR A 704 -21.63 -14.44 1.02
C THR A 704 -20.79 -13.29 0.51
N TYR A 705 -21.15 -12.08 0.91
CA TYR A 705 -20.34 -10.88 0.72
C TYR A 705 -20.54 -9.97 1.93
N THR A 706 -19.46 -9.33 2.41
CA THR A 706 -19.52 -8.34 3.48
C THR A 706 -19.19 -6.97 2.93
N LEU A 707 -20.15 -6.06 2.94
CA LEU A 707 -19.95 -4.66 2.60
C LEU A 707 -19.38 -3.94 3.82
N LEU A 708 -18.26 -3.27 3.64
CA LEU A 708 -17.63 -2.40 4.64
C LEU A 708 -17.87 -0.94 4.27
N GLU A 709 -18.25 -0.13 5.22
CA GLU A 709 -18.58 1.28 5.03
C GLU A 709 -18.03 2.14 6.19
N ASP A 710 -17.71 3.40 5.90
CA ASP A 710 -17.45 4.47 6.85
C ASP A 710 -18.03 5.80 6.31
N ASP A 711 -17.72 6.92 6.95
CA ASP A 711 -18.17 8.23 6.49
C ASP A 711 -17.52 8.75 5.19
N GLY A 712 -16.47 8.06 4.72
CA GLY A 712 -15.78 8.35 3.45
C GLY A 712 -14.78 9.51 3.51
N ILE A 713 -14.60 10.18 4.66
CA ILE A 713 -13.77 11.40 4.72
C ILE A 713 -12.98 11.59 6.01
N SER A 714 -13.47 11.18 7.17
CA SER A 714 -12.77 11.38 8.45
C SER A 714 -11.77 10.25 8.75
N PHE A 715 -10.98 10.44 9.81
CA PHE A 715 -10.11 9.38 10.37
C PHE A 715 -10.80 8.52 11.44
N ASP A 716 -12.11 8.64 11.59
CA ASP A 716 -12.86 7.94 12.64
C ASP A 716 -12.86 6.40 12.46
N TYR A 717 -12.60 5.92 11.21
CA TYR A 717 -12.39 4.50 10.95
C TYR A 717 -11.21 3.90 11.77
N GLU A 718 -10.18 4.70 12.08
CA GLU A 718 -9.06 4.28 12.95
C GLU A 718 -9.50 4.02 14.40
N LYS A 719 -10.62 4.63 14.82
CA LYS A 719 -11.27 4.44 16.13
C LYS A 719 -12.32 3.34 16.11
N GLY A 720 -12.46 2.62 14.97
CA GLY A 720 -13.44 1.55 14.78
C GLY A 720 -14.84 2.03 14.39
N LEU A 721 -15.01 3.31 14.03
CA LEU A 721 -16.29 3.83 13.53
C LEU A 721 -16.47 3.45 12.05
N THR A 722 -16.80 2.19 11.86
CA THR A 722 -17.12 1.56 10.57
C THR A 722 -18.37 0.72 10.73
N ALA A 723 -19.04 0.42 9.63
CA ALA A 723 -20.20 -0.45 9.61
C ALA A 723 -20.04 -1.60 8.62
N THR A 724 -20.70 -2.71 8.92
CA THR A 724 -20.70 -3.89 8.07
C THR A 724 -22.11 -4.34 7.76
N THR A 725 -22.36 -4.72 6.50
CA THR A 725 -23.60 -5.37 6.07
C THR A 725 -23.27 -6.70 5.41
N LYS A 726 -23.78 -7.79 5.95
CA LYS A 726 -23.54 -9.14 5.40
C LYS A 726 -24.67 -9.55 4.48
N PHE A 727 -24.35 -9.89 3.25
CA PHE A 727 -25.28 -10.48 2.28
C PHE A 727 -25.01 -11.98 2.18
N THR A 728 -26.07 -12.78 2.16
CA THR A 728 -25.96 -14.23 1.94
C THR A 728 -26.97 -14.67 0.87
N CYS A 729 -26.55 -15.57 0.00
CA CYS A 729 -27.37 -16.14 -1.05
C CYS A 729 -27.23 -17.66 -1.02
N ASN A 730 -28.33 -18.38 -0.95
CA ASN A 730 -28.39 -19.84 -1.04
C ASN A 730 -29.30 -20.23 -2.20
N GLN A 731 -28.81 -21.06 -3.11
CA GLN A 731 -29.60 -21.59 -4.22
C GLN A 731 -29.75 -23.10 -4.09
N LYS A 732 -30.99 -23.58 -4.05
CA LYS A 732 -31.31 -25.00 -3.98
C LYS A 732 -32.58 -25.32 -4.76
N GLY A 733 -32.47 -26.22 -5.74
CA GLY A 733 -33.64 -26.74 -6.46
C GLY A 733 -34.46 -25.68 -7.20
N GLY A 734 -33.83 -24.64 -7.72
CA GLY A 734 -34.50 -23.51 -8.41
C GLY A 734 -34.91 -22.36 -7.49
N GLN A 735 -35.05 -22.59 -6.18
CA GLN A 735 -35.35 -21.56 -5.19
C GLN A 735 -34.03 -20.80 -4.83
N ILE A 736 -34.16 -19.49 -4.66
CA ILE A 736 -33.11 -18.63 -4.13
C ILE A 736 -33.58 -18.03 -2.81
N ASP A 737 -32.82 -18.28 -1.75
CA ASP A 737 -32.95 -17.65 -0.44
C ASP A 737 -31.87 -16.60 -0.28
N PHE A 738 -32.22 -15.32 -0.24
CA PHE A 738 -31.29 -14.19 -0.10
C PHE A 738 -31.59 -13.46 1.21
N VAL A 739 -30.52 -13.17 1.98
CA VAL A 739 -30.63 -12.42 3.24
C VAL A 739 -29.72 -11.19 3.16
N ILE A 740 -30.31 -10.04 3.43
CA ILE A 740 -29.61 -8.81 3.73
C ILE A 740 -29.55 -8.73 5.25
N GLY A 741 -28.37 -8.88 5.84
CA GLY A 741 -28.17 -8.78 7.28
C GLY A 741 -28.37 -7.36 7.79
N GLY A 742 -28.79 -7.22 9.04
CA GLY A 742 -28.79 -5.92 9.71
C GLY A 742 -27.39 -5.32 9.73
N ILE A 743 -27.28 -3.98 9.67
CA ILE A 743 -26.00 -3.28 9.72
C ILE A 743 -25.42 -3.40 11.13
N GLU A 744 -24.20 -3.87 11.24
CA GLU A 744 -23.41 -3.93 12.47
C GLU A 744 -22.38 -2.79 12.49
N GLY A 745 -22.23 -2.12 13.63
CA GLY A 745 -21.37 -0.95 13.76
C GLY A 745 -22.09 0.37 13.43
N SER A 746 -21.33 1.45 13.37
CA SER A 746 -21.87 2.78 13.05
C SER A 746 -20.81 3.75 12.62
N TYR A 747 -21.18 4.76 11.84
CA TYR A 747 -20.34 5.89 11.45
C TYR A 747 -21.19 7.16 11.28
N THR A 748 -20.54 8.32 11.25
CA THR A 748 -21.23 9.61 11.08
C THR A 748 -21.88 9.71 9.71
N GLY A 749 -23.18 10.02 9.67
CA GLY A 749 -23.94 10.10 8.41
C GLY A 749 -24.44 8.76 7.87
N MET A 750 -24.33 7.68 8.64
CA MET A 750 -24.85 6.36 8.25
C MET A 750 -26.34 6.43 7.96
N PRO A 751 -26.85 5.91 6.83
CA PRO A 751 -28.26 5.90 6.52
C PRO A 751 -29.03 5.03 7.51
N THR A 752 -30.10 5.58 8.10
CA THR A 752 -30.99 4.85 8.99
C THR A 752 -32.00 3.98 8.23
N ASN A 753 -32.29 4.38 6.99
CA ASN A 753 -33.13 3.66 6.05
C ASN A 753 -32.40 3.48 4.74
N ARG A 754 -32.51 2.31 4.13
CA ARG A 754 -31.88 2.01 2.85
C ARG A 754 -32.83 1.23 1.95
N VAL A 755 -32.86 1.61 0.68
CA VAL A 755 -33.55 0.87 -0.36
C VAL A 755 -32.56 -0.06 -1.02
N TYR A 756 -32.97 -1.29 -1.28
CA TYR A 756 -32.17 -2.25 -2.03
C TYR A 756 -32.86 -2.60 -3.35
N GLU A 757 -32.12 -2.53 -4.45
CA GLU A 757 -32.52 -3.06 -5.75
C GLU A 757 -31.68 -4.30 -6.02
N LEU A 758 -32.31 -5.48 -6.03
CA LEU A 758 -31.64 -6.74 -6.35
C LEU A 758 -31.70 -6.98 -7.85
N GLU A 759 -30.55 -7.17 -8.49
CA GLU A 759 -30.41 -7.64 -9.87
C GLU A 759 -29.82 -9.07 -9.84
N ILE A 760 -30.71 -10.07 -9.94
CA ILE A 760 -30.34 -11.47 -9.77
C ILE A 760 -30.29 -12.16 -11.13
N ALA A 761 -29.12 -12.72 -11.48
CA ALA A 761 -28.95 -13.51 -12.69
C ALA A 761 -29.63 -14.89 -12.50
N MET A 762 -30.59 -15.20 -13.34
CA MET A 762 -31.39 -16.43 -13.27
C MET A 762 -31.41 -17.14 -14.63
N LYS A 763 -31.70 -18.45 -14.63
CA LYS A 763 -31.89 -19.20 -15.87
C LYS A 763 -33.28 -19.01 -16.47
N GLU A 764 -34.27 -18.87 -15.62
CA GLU A 764 -35.70 -18.83 -15.99
C GLU A 764 -36.42 -17.77 -15.14
N LYS A 765 -37.54 -17.28 -15.65
CA LYS A 765 -38.40 -16.33 -14.97
C LYS A 765 -38.99 -16.98 -13.71
N PRO A 766 -38.89 -16.40 -12.53
CA PRO A 766 -39.48 -16.94 -11.30
C PRO A 766 -40.99 -16.85 -11.33
N GLN A 767 -41.65 -17.74 -10.55
CA GLN A 767 -43.09 -17.73 -10.38
C GLN A 767 -43.54 -16.68 -9.35
N SER A 768 -42.76 -16.49 -8.31
CA SER A 768 -43.06 -15.59 -7.22
C SER A 768 -41.84 -15.12 -6.48
N ALA A 769 -41.93 -13.95 -5.84
CA ALA A 769 -40.93 -13.40 -4.94
C ALA A 769 -41.61 -13.01 -3.61
N PHE A 770 -40.92 -13.26 -2.52
CA PHE A 770 -41.38 -12.93 -1.15
C PHE A 770 -40.33 -12.09 -0.47
N VAL A 771 -40.76 -11.07 0.27
CA VAL A 771 -39.92 -10.25 1.15
C VAL A 771 -40.51 -10.37 2.56
N ASN A 772 -39.69 -10.83 3.50
CA ASN A 772 -40.08 -11.10 4.90
C ASN A 772 -41.37 -11.98 5.02
N GLY A 773 -41.51 -12.95 4.12
CA GLY A 773 -42.64 -13.87 4.08
C GLY A 773 -43.88 -13.33 3.36
N GLN A 774 -43.88 -12.05 2.96
CA GLN A 774 -45.02 -11.47 2.20
C GLN A 774 -44.71 -11.51 0.71
N ILE A 775 -45.74 -11.78 -0.11
CA ILE A 775 -45.60 -11.78 -1.58
C ILE A 775 -45.29 -10.38 -2.06
N SER A 776 -44.22 -10.27 -2.88
CA SER A 776 -43.82 -9.01 -3.51
C SER A 776 -44.33 -8.96 -4.95
N THR A 777 -44.93 -7.83 -5.34
CA THR A 777 -45.32 -7.52 -6.70
C THR A 777 -44.34 -6.55 -7.39
N GLY A 778 -43.38 -6.02 -6.62
CA GLY A 778 -42.39 -5.03 -7.06
C GLY A 778 -41.19 -5.62 -7.79
N TRP A 779 -41.41 -6.60 -8.69
CA TRP A 779 -40.33 -7.20 -9.46
C TRP A 779 -40.62 -7.27 -10.96
N SER A 780 -39.59 -7.34 -11.74
CA SER A 780 -39.64 -7.56 -13.21
C SER A 780 -38.54 -8.54 -13.64
N PHE A 781 -38.75 -9.17 -14.79
CA PHE A 781 -37.76 -10.08 -15.38
C PHE A 781 -37.37 -9.61 -16.76
N THR A 782 -36.09 -9.42 -17.01
CA THR A 782 -35.56 -8.85 -18.26
C THR A 782 -35.38 -9.93 -19.33
N GLN A 783 -35.25 -9.51 -20.60
CA GLN A 783 -34.90 -10.41 -21.72
C GLN A 783 -33.48 -11.00 -21.58
N THR A 784 -32.63 -10.38 -20.75
CA THR A 784 -31.27 -10.85 -20.43
C THR A 784 -31.22 -11.76 -19.21
N ASN A 785 -32.38 -12.32 -18.81
CA ASN A 785 -32.51 -13.24 -17.69
C ASN A 785 -32.07 -12.65 -16.32
N ILE A 786 -32.34 -11.37 -16.09
CA ILE A 786 -32.12 -10.70 -14.81
C ILE A 786 -33.47 -10.45 -14.13
N LEU A 787 -33.64 -10.96 -12.93
CA LEU A 787 -34.72 -10.56 -12.02
C LEU A 787 -34.31 -9.23 -11.35
N LYS A 788 -35.14 -8.20 -11.48
CA LYS A 788 -35.03 -6.95 -10.73
C LYS A 788 -36.14 -6.92 -9.65
N LEU A 789 -35.72 -6.80 -8.39
CA LEU A 789 -36.63 -6.74 -7.25
C LEU A 789 -36.28 -5.53 -6.39
N LEU A 790 -37.27 -4.67 -6.19
CA LEU A 790 -37.15 -3.52 -5.30
C LEU A 790 -37.58 -3.90 -3.87
N VAL A 791 -36.74 -3.62 -2.89
CA VAL A 791 -36.95 -3.88 -1.49
C VAL A 791 -36.91 -2.55 -0.72
N ASN A 792 -38.10 -2.06 -0.34
CA ASN A 792 -38.26 -0.76 0.32
C ASN A 792 -38.34 -0.85 1.86
N GLU A 793 -37.88 -1.95 2.44
CA GLU A 793 -37.98 -2.17 3.88
C GLU A 793 -36.86 -1.47 4.65
N GLY A 794 -37.11 -0.24 4.93
CA GLY A 794 -36.25 0.84 5.36
C GLY A 794 -35.39 0.70 6.63
N ASN A 795 -35.62 -0.23 7.54
CA ASN A 795 -34.84 -0.28 8.79
C ASN A 795 -33.54 -1.08 8.63
N THR A 796 -32.44 -0.38 8.58
CA THR A 796 -31.09 -0.97 8.38
C THR A 796 -30.59 -1.86 9.53
N SER A 797 -31.25 -1.84 10.70
CA SER A 797 -30.83 -2.65 11.86
C SER A 797 -31.40 -4.08 11.89
N LYS A 798 -32.25 -4.45 10.92
CA LYS A 798 -32.91 -5.77 10.88
C LYS A 798 -32.57 -6.55 9.63
N ASP A 799 -32.53 -7.88 9.75
CA ASP A 799 -32.42 -8.76 8.61
C ASP A 799 -33.63 -8.62 7.69
N ILE A 800 -33.38 -8.60 6.38
CA ILE A 800 -34.40 -8.69 5.34
C ILE A 800 -34.22 -10.02 4.64
N ARG A 801 -35.28 -10.83 4.62
CA ARG A 801 -35.28 -12.16 4.00
C ARG A 801 -36.07 -12.16 2.70
N ILE A 802 -35.44 -12.58 1.63
CA ILE A 802 -36.02 -12.63 0.29
C ILE A 802 -36.00 -14.07 -0.18
N VAL A 803 -37.16 -14.56 -0.65
CA VAL A 803 -37.31 -15.92 -1.20
C VAL A 803 -37.88 -15.80 -2.61
N ILE A 804 -37.17 -16.40 -3.57
CA ILE A 804 -37.56 -16.42 -5.00
C ILE A 804 -37.80 -17.86 -5.41
N LYS A 805 -38.99 -18.12 -5.99
CA LYS A 805 -39.44 -19.49 -6.39
C LYS A 805 -39.78 -19.55 -7.87
#